data_467242c666fc25c4976f65da1ac8c0d2
#
_entry.id   467242c666fc25c4976f65da1ac8c0d2
#
_cell.length_a   1.000
_cell.length_b   1.000
_cell.length_c   1.000
_cell.angle_alpha   90.00
_cell.angle_beta   90.00
_cell.angle_gamma   90.00
#
_symmetry.space_group_name_H-M   'P 1'
#
loop_
_entity.id
_entity.type
_entity.pdbx_description
1 polymer ?
#
loop_
_entity_poly.entity_id
_entity_poly.type
_entity_poly.pdbx_seq_one_letter_code
_entity_poly.pdbx_strand_id
1 'polypeptide(L)'
;MILLGVAGMAQDKCYWVFFTDKNDTQFDPYTYFDTKAIERYQQCGADLYDISNYPLNDRYVNTVDGYASELFGESRWLNAVGVMATDDNALRIGALPFVDRIQEIVSYGTPASAMSSRVKQSNDGNSTSILDNDLHVDNEPVEDILTDQLKRFGGQYFLDKGINGQGLRICVMDGGFPKVDTHPAFKHLRDNHQILKTYNFPNKKENVYGWSTHGTMVLSCIAGINEEGQKLGLATGAEFLLARTEIDPEPFKEEVWWAQGAEWADKNGADIINSSLGYGKDRHWTKDMDGTSYVAKAAQKAAEKGILICNSAGNEGDDQHWMTIITPADAENVLTVGGIDANLEEYRHIYFSSYGPTADKRMKPNVVAFGEASVADPRGGFTNAFGTSFSSPLTAGFCACAWQTKRELTALQMKAEIEKSADLYPYFDYAYGYGVPQAAYFTGELKPTEKSFTLVQEKDGVRIVFPEIINDQKVFINVEGKDGVLLGYYTTQADSTGIELKNKELGQGVKLNVSYNGYYETCPIYGTGEQVALKRNYYWIQGNDGTFRNIKEEGWQKTTYFQYDYNLATDTWNGFNRHFAYGQRHFYGKTYKFGFGWSLDFNRFVAKAPSPGTPSVSDRKTTMRQMQFRGELLQRIVMRRIGVNWDLGAYGAVNITRRVKLVDKVTYLDASNQPVDPTPYNENVSTLFTGCKAMNLFEYGATTRFSYTFENAINLGVYARYRLSDIITKPDGIIGNPANQPLPWSIGIEFEIMP
;
A
#
# COMPACT_ATOMS: atom_id res chain seq x y z
N MET A 1 45.16 26.05 7.12
CA MET A 1 44.16 25.20 6.46
C MET A 1 44.03 23.93 7.31
N ILE A 2 43.12 23.95 8.28
CA ILE A 2 42.87 22.83 9.20
C ILE A 2 41.75 22.01 8.56
N LEU A 3 42.10 20.84 8.00
CA LEU A 3 41.10 19.82 7.61
C LEU A 3 40.55 19.21 8.92
N LEU A 4 39.40 19.65 9.35
CA LEU A 4 38.56 18.88 10.27
C LEU A 4 38.00 17.68 9.50
N GLY A 5 38.61 16.52 9.69
CA GLY A 5 38.02 15.24 9.30
C GLY A 5 36.77 15.04 10.12
N VAL A 6 35.61 15.17 9.49
CA VAL A 6 34.37 14.62 10.01
C VAL A 6 34.54 13.10 9.93
N ALA A 7 34.91 12.48 11.03
CA ALA A 7 34.75 11.05 11.20
C ALA A 7 33.25 10.80 11.14
N GLY A 8 32.74 10.32 9.99
CA GLY A 8 31.40 9.82 9.89
C GLY A 8 31.24 8.73 10.94
N MET A 9 30.39 8.94 11.94
CA MET A 9 30.00 7.86 12.83
C MET A 9 29.40 6.77 11.92
N ALA A 10 30.00 5.58 11.93
CA ALA A 10 29.47 4.43 11.22
C ALA A 10 28.05 4.20 11.76
N GLN A 11 27.06 4.33 10.89
CA GLN A 11 25.65 4.15 11.25
C GLN A 11 25.38 2.66 11.41
N ASP A 12 24.77 2.27 12.53
CA ASP A 12 24.32 0.90 12.75
C ASP A 12 23.19 0.56 11.78
N LYS A 13 23.26 -0.65 11.24
CA LYS A 13 22.23 -1.24 10.36
C LYS A 13 21.65 -2.50 11.00
N CYS A 14 20.48 -2.92 10.53
CA CYS A 14 19.84 -4.16 10.96
C CYS A 14 20.32 -5.33 10.11
N TYR A 15 20.63 -6.46 10.75
CA TYR A 15 21.07 -7.67 10.08
C TYR A 15 20.39 -8.91 10.65
N TRP A 16 20.03 -9.84 9.76
CA TRP A 16 19.91 -11.25 10.11
C TRP A 16 21.28 -11.91 10.07
N VAL A 17 21.64 -12.65 11.12
CA VAL A 17 22.82 -13.50 11.21
C VAL A 17 22.40 -14.94 11.34
N PHE A 18 22.63 -15.76 10.32
CA PHE A 18 22.26 -17.17 10.26
C PHE A 18 23.41 -18.05 10.70
N PHE A 19 23.12 -19.03 11.56
CA PHE A 19 24.12 -19.98 12.02
C PHE A 19 24.16 -21.24 11.17
N THR A 20 25.32 -21.88 11.10
CA THR A 20 25.56 -23.12 10.33
C THR A 20 24.79 -24.31 10.90
N ASP A 21 24.67 -24.38 12.22
CA ASP A 21 24.16 -25.53 12.95
C ASP A 21 23.63 -25.14 14.34
N LYS A 22 23.20 -26.12 15.11
CA LYS A 22 22.80 -26.04 16.51
C LYS A 22 23.57 -27.06 17.37
N ASN A 23 24.81 -27.32 17.00
CA ASN A 23 25.63 -28.28 17.72
C ASN A 23 25.79 -27.88 19.20
N ASP A 24 26.00 -28.90 20.06
CA ASP A 24 26.13 -28.74 21.51
C ASP A 24 24.88 -28.19 22.22
N THR A 25 23.70 -28.13 21.58
CA THR A 25 22.46 -27.77 22.22
C THR A 25 21.72 -28.99 22.73
N GLN A 26 21.07 -28.85 23.89
CA GLN A 26 20.19 -29.89 24.46
C GLN A 26 18.75 -29.40 24.40
N PHE A 27 17.83 -30.29 24.07
CA PHE A 27 16.42 -29.96 23.97
C PHE A 27 15.57 -31.13 24.42
N ASP A 28 14.66 -30.84 25.34
CA ASP A 28 13.59 -31.76 25.75
C ASP A 28 12.25 -31.11 25.46
N PRO A 29 11.52 -31.57 24.42
CA PRO A 29 10.25 -30.98 24.02
C PRO A 29 9.19 -31.06 25.12
N TYR A 30 9.23 -32.07 25.98
CA TYR A 30 8.22 -32.27 27.05
C TYR A 30 8.39 -31.30 28.21
N THR A 31 9.55 -30.72 28.39
CA THR A 31 9.79 -29.62 29.34
C THR A 31 9.65 -28.24 28.72
N TYR A 32 9.79 -28.14 27.41
CA TYR A 32 9.79 -26.89 26.69
C TYR A 32 8.40 -26.44 26.24
N PHE A 33 7.63 -27.35 25.65
CA PHE A 33 6.32 -27.06 25.09
C PHE A 33 5.20 -27.20 26.12
N ASP A 34 4.17 -26.35 25.99
CA ASP A 34 2.88 -26.57 26.64
C ASP A 34 2.28 -27.92 26.18
N THR A 35 1.54 -28.59 27.08
CA THR A 35 0.91 -29.87 26.76
C THR A 35 0.05 -29.80 25.50
N LYS A 36 -0.67 -28.71 25.31
CA LYS A 36 -1.51 -28.48 24.13
C LYS A 36 -0.69 -28.36 22.84
N ALA A 37 0.53 -27.82 22.90
CA ALA A 37 1.46 -27.84 21.77
C ALA A 37 1.88 -29.27 21.41
N ILE A 38 2.20 -30.08 22.40
CA ILE A 38 2.58 -31.49 22.19
C ILE A 38 1.42 -32.27 21.53
N GLU A 39 0.18 -32.08 22.02
CA GLU A 39 -1.01 -32.68 21.43
C GLU A 39 -1.20 -32.26 19.96
N ARG A 40 -1.00 -30.97 19.64
CA ARG A 40 -1.08 -30.45 18.28
C ARG A 40 -0.01 -31.07 17.36
N TYR A 41 1.25 -31.18 17.82
CA TYR A 41 2.32 -31.85 17.07
C TYR A 41 1.97 -33.31 16.77
N GLN A 42 1.44 -34.03 17.74
CA GLN A 42 0.99 -35.41 17.56
C GLN A 42 -0.15 -35.49 16.54
N GLN A 43 -1.10 -34.58 16.61
CA GLN A 43 -2.24 -34.54 15.69
C GLN A 43 -1.84 -34.27 14.24
N CYS A 44 -0.91 -33.33 14.01
CA CYS A 44 -0.45 -33.02 12.67
C CYS A 44 0.70 -33.91 12.17
N GLY A 45 1.23 -34.77 13.02
CA GLY A 45 2.34 -35.68 12.69
C GLY A 45 3.69 -34.97 12.58
N ALA A 46 3.83 -33.76 13.15
CA ALA A 46 5.09 -33.04 13.16
C ALA A 46 6.05 -33.65 14.22
N ASP A 47 7.35 -33.64 13.89
CA ASP A 47 8.38 -34.16 14.78
C ASP A 47 8.69 -33.16 15.91
N LEU A 48 8.46 -33.57 17.15
CA LEU A 48 8.81 -32.77 18.32
C LEU A 48 10.33 -32.55 18.45
N TYR A 49 11.14 -33.48 17.93
CA TYR A 49 12.61 -33.40 17.92
C TYR A 49 13.18 -32.85 16.61
N ASP A 50 12.33 -32.22 15.76
CA ASP A 50 12.83 -31.48 14.59
C ASP A 50 13.86 -30.44 15.03
N ILE A 51 14.98 -30.37 14.31
CA ILE A 51 16.11 -29.50 14.67
C ILE A 51 15.72 -28.03 14.78
N SER A 52 14.67 -27.59 14.07
CA SER A 52 14.15 -26.22 14.19
C SER A 52 13.58 -25.92 15.60
N ASN A 53 13.19 -26.94 16.37
CA ASN A 53 12.69 -26.80 17.72
C ASN A 53 13.80 -26.63 18.77
N TYR A 54 15.04 -27.01 18.44
CA TYR A 54 16.16 -26.84 19.35
C TYR A 54 16.49 -25.36 19.55
N PRO A 55 16.98 -24.97 20.75
CA PRO A 55 17.44 -23.62 20.98
C PRO A 55 18.63 -23.26 20.07
N LEU A 56 18.90 -21.99 19.92
CA LEU A 56 20.15 -21.53 19.35
C LEU A 56 21.30 -21.92 20.26
N ASN A 57 22.50 -22.04 19.67
CA ASN A 57 23.70 -22.25 20.48
C ASN A 57 24.08 -20.97 21.22
N ASP A 58 24.01 -20.97 22.56
CA ASP A 58 24.26 -19.80 23.40
C ASP A 58 25.65 -19.20 23.16
N ARG A 59 26.68 -20.01 22.87
CA ARG A 59 28.00 -19.51 22.56
C ARG A 59 28.02 -18.71 21.25
N TYR A 60 27.25 -19.14 20.24
CA TYR A 60 27.13 -18.41 18.97
C TYR A 60 26.40 -17.08 19.19
N VAL A 61 25.29 -17.13 19.88
CA VAL A 61 24.47 -15.94 20.20
C VAL A 61 25.31 -14.93 20.99
N ASN A 62 25.95 -15.34 22.10
CA ASN A 62 26.76 -14.46 22.94
C ASN A 62 28.00 -13.90 22.20
N THR A 63 28.59 -14.67 21.28
CA THR A 63 29.70 -14.17 20.48
C THR A 63 29.25 -13.09 19.50
N VAL A 64 28.11 -13.29 18.83
CA VAL A 64 27.54 -12.28 17.92
C VAL A 64 27.10 -11.04 18.68
N ASP A 65 26.47 -11.19 19.86
CA ASP A 65 26.05 -10.08 20.72
C ASP A 65 27.25 -9.20 21.13
N GLY A 66 28.42 -9.82 21.36
CA GLY A 66 29.63 -9.09 21.67
C GLY A 66 30.19 -8.17 20.56
N TYR A 67 29.78 -8.36 19.32
CA TYR A 67 30.07 -7.50 18.16
C TYR A 67 28.94 -6.54 17.81
N ALA A 68 27.68 -6.85 18.23
CA ALA A 68 26.51 -6.07 17.95
C ALA A 68 26.38 -4.88 18.92
N SER A 69 25.77 -3.79 18.50
CA SER A 69 25.32 -2.72 19.40
C SER A 69 24.01 -3.10 20.11
N GLU A 70 23.23 -3.97 19.50
CA GLU A 70 21.99 -4.50 20.05
C GLU A 70 21.67 -5.86 19.40
N LEU A 71 21.36 -6.87 20.23
CA LEU A 71 20.70 -8.09 19.80
C LEU A 71 19.20 -7.94 20.13
N PHE A 72 18.37 -7.75 19.10
CA PHE A 72 16.97 -7.43 19.28
C PHE A 72 16.02 -8.62 19.09
N GLY A 73 16.52 -9.74 18.55
CA GLY A 73 15.68 -10.93 18.40
C GLY A 73 16.46 -12.20 18.07
N GLU A 74 15.80 -13.34 18.34
CA GLU A 74 16.32 -14.69 18.10
C GLU A 74 15.22 -15.53 17.45
N SER A 75 15.55 -16.31 16.44
CA SER A 75 14.64 -17.27 15.82
C SER A 75 15.24 -18.66 15.79
N ARG A 76 14.61 -19.57 16.51
CA ARG A 76 15.00 -21.00 16.50
C ARG A 76 14.67 -21.63 15.16
N TRP A 77 13.52 -21.27 14.58
CA TRP A 77 13.09 -21.84 13.32
C TRP A 77 13.99 -21.47 12.15
N LEU A 78 14.48 -20.26 12.15
CA LEU A 78 15.39 -19.75 11.12
C LEU A 78 16.88 -20.03 11.43
N ASN A 79 17.20 -20.53 12.63
CA ASN A 79 18.55 -20.67 13.16
C ASN A 79 19.36 -19.38 13.04
N ALA A 80 18.79 -18.27 13.50
CA ALA A 80 19.31 -16.93 13.27
C ALA A 80 19.02 -15.97 14.41
N VAL A 81 19.82 -14.89 14.46
CA VAL A 81 19.59 -13.74 15.35
C VAL A 81 19.45 -12.46 14.54
N GLY A 82 18.64 -11.52 15.05
CA GLY A 82 18.52 -10.16 14.55
C GLY A 82 19.40 -9.21 15.36
N VAL A 83 20.30 -8.48 14.70
CA VAL A 83 21.24 -7.59 15.36
C VAL A 83 21.34 -6.21 14.71
N MET A 84 21.68 -5.20 15.52
CA MET A 84 22.18 -3.91 15.05
C MET A 84 23.70 -3.94 15.06
N ALA A 85 24.36 -3.58 13.98
CA ALA A 85 25.81 -3.54 13.90
C ALA A 85 26.28 -2.51 12.86
N THR A 86 27.51 -2.02 13.01
CA THR A 86 28.19 -1.28 11.94
C THR A 86 28.62 -2.23 10.83
N ASP A 87 28.87 -1.71 9.62
CA ASP A 87 29.34 -2.52 8.49
C ASP A 87 30.63 -3.29 8.83
N ASP A 88 31.57 -2.69 9.59
CA ASP A 88 32.81 -3.36 10.04
C ASP A 88 32.52 -4.52 10.97
N ASN A 89 31.63 -4.35 11.93
CA ASN A 89 31.26 -5.42 12.85
C ASN A 89 30.44 -6.52 12.12
N ALA A 90 29.56 -6.14 11.17
CA ALA A 90 28.85 -7.10 10.32
C ALA A 90 29.83 -7.98 9.52
N LEU A 91 30.90 -7.42 8.96
CA LEU A 91 31.95 -8.19 8.29
C LEU A 91 32.67 -9.14 9.26
N ARG A 92 32.98 -8.70 10.50
CA ARG A 92 33.57 -9.56 11.52
C ARG A 92 32.67 -10.71 11.94
N ILE A 93 31.38 -10.43 12.14
CA ILE A 93 30.36 -11.43 12.43
C ILE A 93 30.27 -12.45 11.27
N GLY A 94 30.21 -11.97 10.01
CA GLY A 94 30.16 -12.84 8.84
C GLY A 94 31.40 -13.72 8.64
N ALA A 95 32.55 -13.37 9.25
CA ALA A 95 33.78 -14.16 9.21
C ALA A 95 33.86 -15.23 10.32
N LEU A 96 32.89 -15.29 11.24
CA LEU A 96 32.88 -16.31 12.31
C LEU A 96 32.62 -17.70 11.73
N PRO A 97 33.32 -18.74 12.16
CA PRO A 97 33.25 -20.07 11.54
C PRO A 97 31.90 -20.78 11.68
N PHE A 98 31.06 -20.32 12.59
CA PHE A 98 29.71 -20.83 12.84
C PHE A 98 28.61 -19.94 12.25
N VAL A 99 28.95 -18.89 11.50
CA VAL A 99 27.99 -18.05 10.76
C VAL A 99 27.95 -18.55 9.31
N ASP A 100 26.77 -18.99 8.87
CA ASP A 100 26.50 -19.39 7.49
C ASP A 100 26.48 -18.17 6.57
N ARG A 101 25.72 -17.17 6.95
CA ARG A 101 25.60 -15.91 6.23
C ARG A 101 25.07 -14.79 7.12
N ILE A 102 25.36 -13.59 6.68
CA ILE A 102 24.77 -12.37 7.24
C ILE A 102 23.98 -11.66 6.13
N GLN A 103 22.81 -11.15 6.46
CA GLN A 103 21.95 -10.46 5.51
C GLN A 103 21.44 -9.16 6.10
N GLU A 104 21.76 -8.04 5.45
CA GLU A 104 21.21 -6.74 5.83
C GLU A 104 19.69 -6.73 5.67
N ILE A 105 18.98 -6.29 6.71
CA ILE A 105 17.53 -6.05 6.67
C ILE A 105 17.38 -4.62 6.15
N VAL A 106 17.15 -4.48 4.85
CA VAL A 106 17.18 -3.20 4.14
C VAL A 106 15.79 -2.61 4.03
N SER A 107 15.64 -1.31 4.34
CA SER A 107 14.49 -0.52 3.87
C SER A 107 14.77 0.02 2.50
N TYR A 108 13.81 -0.13 1.63
CA TYR A 108 13.84 0.49 0.31
C TYR A 108 13.12 1.85 0.27
N GLY A 109 12.58 2.32 1.38
CA GLY A 109 11.96 3.63 1.56
C GLY A 109 12.73 4.51 2.54
N THR A 110 12.65 5.83 2.40
CA THR A 110 12.97 6.75 3.49
C THR A 110 12.08 6.43 4.69
N PRO A 111 12.55 6.62 5.94
CA PRO A 111 11.71 6.48 7.13
C PRO A 111 10.71 7.65 7.20
N ALA A 112 9.84 7.73 6.23
CA ALA A 112 8.64 8.52 6.27
C ALA A 112 7.56 7.56 6.71
N SER A 113 7.21 7.60 7.99
CA SER A 113 6.01 7.02 8.56
C SER A 113 5.52 5.81 7.77
N ALA A 114 6.16 4.65 7.96
CA ALA A 114 5.53 3.39 7.64
C ALA A 114 4.18 3.44 8.35
N MET A 115 3.12 3.55 7.56
CA MET A 115 1.80 3.50 8.12
C MET A 115 1.54 2.03 8.41
N SER A 116 1.62 1.69 9.69
CA SER A 116 0.88 0.56 10.22
C SER A 116 -0.48 0.57 9.54
N SER A 117 -1.02 -0.59 9.24
CA SER A 117 -2.38 -0.74 8.72
C SER A 117 -3.24 0.42 9.22
N ARG A 118 -3.51 1.39 8.34
CA ARG A 118 -4.16 2.64 8.75
C ARG A 118 -5.51 2.30 9.31
N VAL A 119 -5.61 2.29 10.62
CA VAL A 119 -6.89 2.49 11.26
C VAL A 119 -7.28 3.92 10.91
N LYS A 120 -8.07 4.10 9.88
CA LYS A 120 -8.78 5.36 9.67
C LYS A 120 -9.76 5.47 10.82
N GLN A 121 -9.30 6.01 11.95
CA GLN A 121 -10.21 6.44 12.99
C GLN A 121 -10.95 7.66 12.46
N SER A 122 -12.27 7.63 12.51
CA SER A 122 -13.08 8.83 12.43
C SER A 122 -12.72 9.69 13.65
N ASN A 123 -11.79 10.63 13.49
CA ASN A 123 -11.50 11.60 14.52
C ASN A 123 -12.59 12.66 14.47
N ASP A 124 -13.49 12.62 15.42
CA ASP A 124 -14.29 13.78 15.82
C ASP A 124 -13.35 14.87 16.31
N GLY A 125 -13.28 15.95 15.57
CA GLY A 125 -12.69 17.16 16.03
C GLY A 125 -11.59 17.76 15.12
N ASN A 126 -12.01 18.54 14.11
CA ASN A 126 -11.23 19.59 13.44
C ASN A 126 -9.86 19.19 12.86
N SER A 127 -9.84 18.32 11.87
CA SER A 127 -8.89 18.42 10.77
C SER A 127 -9.62 18.07 9.48
N THR A 128 -9.96 19.06 8.70
CA THR A 128 -10.41 18.94 7.32
C THR A 128 -9.27 18.31 6.51
N SER A 129 -9.26 16.99 6.39
CA SER A 129 -8.46 16.31 5.38
C SER A 129 -9.18 16.51 4.04
N ILE A 130 -8.44 16.99 3.05
CA ILE A 130 -8.91 17.26 1.67
C ILE A 130 -9.43 15.99 0.96
N LEU A 131 -9.35 14.82 1.60
CA LEU A 131 -9.83 13.54 1.09
C LEU A 131 -11.28 13.19 1.45
N ASP A 132 -11.94 14.02 2.29
CA ASP A 132 -13.32 13.75 2.72
C ASP A 132 -14.40 14.28 1.75
N ASN A 133 -14.04 14.99 0.67
CA ASN A 133 -15.05 15.67 -0.15
C ASN A 133 -15.40 15.00 -1.50
N ASP A 134 -14.73 13.91 -1.93
CA ASP A 134 -15.00 13.31 -3.24
C ASP A 134 -15.46 11.83 -3.21
N LEU A 135 -15.71 11.27 -2.05
CA LEU A 135 -16.29 9.93 -1.88
C LEU A 135 -17.55 9.99 -1.01
N HIS A 136 -18.45 10.94 -1.28
CA HIS A 136 -19.84 10.72 -0.94
C HIS A 136 -20.40 9.64 -1.87
N VAL A 137 -20.09 8.40 -1.52
CA VAL A 137 -21.07 7.35 -1.71
C VAL A 137 -22.19 7.71 -0.75
N ASP A 138 -23.44 7.79 -1.22
CA ASP A 138 -24.61 7.76 -0.38
C ASP A 138 -24.59 6.44 0.41
N ASN A 139 -23.75 6.38 1.43
CA ASN A 139 -23.84 5.40 2.48
C ASN A 139 -25.00 5.88 3.34
N GLU A 140 -26.19 5.36 3.08
CA GLU A 140 -27.12 5.14 4.18
C GLU A 140 -26.27 4.55 5.31
N PRO A 141 -26.26 5.13 6.53
CA PRO A 141 -25.51 4.55 7.63
C PRO A 141 -25.97 3.09 7.72
N VAL A 142 -25.05 2.14 7.62
CA VAL A 142 -25.34 0.73 7.87
C VAL A 142 -25.73 0.69 9.36
N GLU A 143 -27.03 0.66 9.62
CA GLU A 143 -27.61 0.90 10.94
C GLU A 143 -27.21 -0.17 11.96
N ASP A 144 -26.57 -1.29 11.55
CA ASP A 144 -26.18 -2.34 12.47
C ASP A 144 -24.98 -3.20 12.01
N ILE A 145 -23.81 -2.58 11.75
CA ILE A 145 -22.57 -3.34 11.45
C ILE A 145 -22.28 -4.38 12.52
N LEU A 146 -22.56 -4.07 13.76
CA LEU A 146 -22.34 -4.97 14.90
C LEU A 146 -23.05 -6.32 14.72
N THR A 147 -24.33 -6.30 14.35
CA THR A 147 -25.10 -7.52 14.10
C THR A 147 -24.69 -8.16 12.78
N ASP A 148 -24.48 -7.39 11.74
CA ASP A 148 -24.24 -7.88 10.40
C ASP A 148 -22.85 -8.50 10.21
N GLN A 149 -21.84 -8.06 10.94
CA GLN A 149 -20.49 -8.63 10.85
C GLN A 149 -20.42 -10.12 11.20
N LEU A 150 -21.24 -10.60 12.13
CA LEU A 150 -21.34 -12.03 12.46
C LEU A 150 -22.40 -12.74 11.61
N LYS A 151 -23.49 -12.05 11.27
CA LYS A 151 -24.56 -12.58 10.43
C LYS A 151 -24.08 -12.94 9.02
N ARG A 152 -23.12 -12.19 8.48
CA ARG A 152 -22.52 -12.47 7.16
C ARG A 152 -21.86 -13.86 7.07
N PHE A 153 -21.34 -14.37 8.18
CA PHE A 153 -20.82 -15.74 8.30
C PHE A 153 -21.91 -16.79 8.61
N GLY A 154 -23.17 -16.38 8.73
CA GLY A 154 -24.19 -17.25 9.33
C GLY A 154 -23.90 -17.58 10.78
N GLY A 155 -23.24 -16.68 11.53
CA GLY A 155 -22.76 -16.91 12.90
C GLY A 155 -23.84 -17.37 13.88
N GLN A 156 -25.11 -17.06 13.59
CA GLN A 156 -26.26 -17.51 14.38
C GLN A 156 -26.34 -19.04 14.52
N TYR A 157 -25.93 -19.79 13.47
CA TYR A 157 -25.88 -21.25 13.53
C TYR A 157 -24.91 -21.78 14.59
N PHE A 158 -23.79 -21.10 14.83
CA PHE A 158 -22.88 -21.43 15.92
C PHE A 158 -23.47 -21.03 17.27
N LEU A 159 -24.04 -19.82 17.36
CA LEU A 159 -24.59 -19.29 18.59
C LEU A 159 -25.73 -20.16 19.12
N ASP A 160 -26.65 -20.60 18.28
CA ASP A 160 -27.81 -21.46 18.65
C ASP A 160 -27.37 -22.81 19.19
N LYS A 161 -26.19 -23.30 18.81
CA LYS A 161 -25.62 -24.58 19.29
C LYS A 161 -24.62 -24.40 20.43
N GLY A 162 -24.42 -23.17 20.93
CA GLY A 162 -23.43 -22.88 21.95
C GLY A 162 -21.97 -23.06 21.51
N ILE A 163 -21.71 -23.04 20.21
CA ILE A 163 -20.38 -23.13 19.66
C ILE A 163 -19.73 -21.73 19.73
N ASN A 164 -18.63 -21.62 20.48
CA ASN A 164 -18.02 -20.34 20.83
C ASN A 164 -16.50 -20.37 20.85
N GLY A 165 -15.88 -21.36 20.20
CA GLY A 165 -14.43 -21.56 20.16
C GLY A 165 -13.83 -22.22 21.40
N GLN A 166 -14.67 -22.80 22.30
CA GLN A 166 -14.20 -23.49 23.49
C GLN A 166 -13.22 -24.61 23.14
N GLY A 167 -12.11 -24.70 23.89
CA GLY A 167 -11.06 -25.69 23.69
C GLY A 167 -10.03 -25.28 22.64
N LEU A 168 -10.20 -24.15 21.94
CA LEU A 168 -9.22 -23.56 21.04
C LEU A 168 -8.43 -22.45 21.74
N ARG A 169 -7.15 -22.33 21.40
CA ARG A 169 -6.27 -21.27 21.89
C ARG A 169 -5.81 -20.40 20.71
N ILE A 170 -6.11 -19.10 20.79
CA ILE A 170 -5.83 -18.12 19.76
C ILE A 170 -4.69 -17.20 20.22
N CYS A 171 -3.61 -17.12 19.48
CA CYS A 171 -2.61 -16.08 19.67
C CYS A 171 -2.95 -14.87 18.80
N VAL A 172 -3.07 -13.69 19.41
CA VAL A 172 -3.25 -12.42 18.71
C VAL A 172 -1.92 -11.70 18.72
N MET A 173 -1.37 -11.46 17.53
CA MET A 173 -0.11 -10.74 17.33
C MET A 173 -0.42 -9.35 16.80
N ASP A 174 0.03 -8.28 17.51
CA ASP A 174 -0.35 -6.90 17.20
C ASP A 174 0.57 -5.87 17.86
N GLY A 175 0.30 -4.57 17.68
CA GLY A 175 1.08 -3.44 18.23
C GLY A 175 0.86 -3.10 19.70
N GLY A 176 -0.12 -3.75 20.35
CA GLY A 176 -0.46 -3.51 21.76
C GLY A 176 -1.94 -3.76 22.05
N PHE A 177 -2.28 -3.83 23.34
CA PHE A 177 -3.62 -4.20 23.81
C PHE A 177 -4.09 -3.28 24.96
N PRO A 178 -4.06 -1.93 24.79
CA PRO A 178 -4.46 -1.03 25.87
C PRO A 178 -5.91 -1.28 26.27
N LYS A 179 -6.16 -1.28 27.58
CA LYS A 179 -7.48 -1.46 28.17
C LYS A 179 -8.13 -2.85 28.03
N VAL A 180 -7.49 -3.84 27.41
CA VAL A 180 -8.02 -5.23 27.44
C VAL A 180 -8.16 -5.74 28.88
N ASP A 181 -7.30 -5.26 29.78
CA ASP A 181 -7.33 -5.54 31.21
C ASP A 181 -8.50 -4.87 31.97
N THR A 182 -9.19 -3.89 31.38
CA THR A 182 -10.23 -3.09 32.06
C THR A 182 -11.50 -2.87 31.24
N HIS A 183 -11.44 -2.88 29.90
CA HIS A 183 -12.58 -2.57 29.03
C HIS A 183 -13.73 -3.59 29.21
N PRO A 184 -15.02 -3.13 29.26
CA PRO A 184 -16.18 -4.01 29.42
C PRO A 184 -16.27 -5.14 28.41
N ALA A 185 -15.90 -4.88 27.12
CA ALA A 185 -15.97 -5.88 26.06
C ALA A 185 -15.20 -7.19 26.35
N PHE A 186 -14.20 -7.16 27.23
CA PHE A 186 -13.36 -8.30 27.57
C PHE A 186 -13.59 -8.80 29.05
N LYS A 187 -14.64 -8.32 29.67
CA LYS A 187 -14.93 -8.71 31.08
C LYS A 187 -15.04 -10.23 31.24
N HIS A 188 -15.73 -10.89 30.32
CA HIS A 188 -15.91 -12.35 30.34
C HIS A 188 -14.58 -13.11 30.20
N LEU A 189 -13.63 -12.59 29.36
CA LEU A 189 -12.30 -13.21 29.20
C LEU A 189 -11.50 -13.13 30.50
N ARG A 190 -11.60 -12.02 31.23
CA ARG A 190 -10.93 -11.85 32.53
C ARG A 190 -11.57 -12.69 33.62
N ASP A 191 -12.90 -12.66 33.74
CA ASP A 191 -13.63 -13.41 34.74
C ASP A 191 -13.41 -14.93 34.62
N ASN A 192 -13.27 -15.41 33.38
CA ASN A 192 -13.05 -16.84 33.10
C ASN A 192 -11.56 -17.20 32.94
N HIS A 193 -10.62 -16.27 33.19
CA HIS A 193 -9.18 -16.48 33.06
C HIS A 193 -8.76 -17.02 31.68
N GLN A 194 -9.42 -16.53 30.60
CA GLN A 194 -9.18 -16.99 29.24
C GLN A 194 -7.93 -16.36 28.60
N ILE A 195 -7.40 -15.23 29.10
CA ILE A 195 -6.13 -14.68 28.71
C ILE A 195 -5.03 -15.37 29.52
N LEU A 196 -4.35 -16.33 28.89
CA LEU A 196 -3.44 -17.22 29.59
C LEU A 196 -2.05 -16.63 29.79
N LYS A 197 -1.53 -16.00 28.75
CA LYS A 197 -0.19 -15.39 28.75
C LYS A 197 -0.14 -14.18 27.82
N THR A 198 0.77 -13.28 28.14
CA THR A 198 1.06 -12.10 27.36
C THR A 198 2.56 -11.93 27.22
N TYR A 199 3.05 -11.38 26.07
CA TYR A 199 4.46 -11.06 25.91
C TYR A 199 4.67 -9.90 24.94
N ASN A 200 5.58 -9.00 25.32
CA ASN A 200 5.94 -7.80 24.60
C ASN A 200 7.39 -7.96 24.08
N PHE A 201 7.53 -8.34 22.82
CA PHE A 201 8.84 -8.63 22.20
C PHE A 201 9.74 -7.40 22.13
N PRO A 202 9.28 -6.22 21.68
CA PRO A 202 10.08 -5.00 21.68
C PRO A 202 10.69 -4.66 23.05
N ASN A 203 9.93 -4.86 24.12
CA ASN A 203 10.34 -4.46 25.47
C ASN A 203 10.82 -5.64 26.34
N LYS A 204 10.76 -6.88 25.82
CA LYS A 204 11.13 -8.11 26.53
C LYS A 204 10.44 -8.23 27.92
N LYS A 205 9.13 -7.97 27.96
CA LYS A 205 8.30 -7.96 29.20
C LYS A 205 6.96 -8.65 28.96
N GLU A 206 6.27 -9.01 30.02
CA GLU A 206 4.93 -9.63 29.94
C GLU A 206 3.83 -8.59 29.68
N ASN A 207 3.99 -7.33 30.09
CA ASN A 207 2.96 -6.32 29.94
C ASN A 207 2.76 -5.92 28.47
N VAL A 208 1.53 -6.11 27.97
CA VAL A 208 1.06 -5.72 26.64
C VAL A 208 -0.09 -4.70 26.66
N TYR A 209 -0.58 -4.32 27.86
CA TYR A 209 -1.78 -3.48 28.06
C TYR A 209 -1.51 -1.99 27.87
N GLY A 210 -0.90 -1.65 26.73
CA GLY A 210 -0.56 -0.30 26.34
C GLY A 210 -0.23 -0.24 24.85
N TRP A 211 0.32 0.88 24.42
CA TRP A 211 0.81 1.19 23.08
C TRP A 211 -0.29 1.33 22.03
N SER A 212 -0.19 0.66 20.88
CA SER A 212 -1.17 0.77 19.80
C SER A 212 -2.57 0.30 20.25
N THR A 213 -3.60 1.06 19.86
CA THR A 213 -5.01 0.71 20.13
C THR A 213 -5.51 -0.44 19.25
N HIS A 214 -4.78 -0.72 18.18
CA HIS A 214 -5.18 -1.64 17.12
C HIS A 214 -5.46 -3.06 17.62
N GLY A 215 -4.56 -3.65 18.42
CA GLY A 215 -4.75 -5.02 18.92
C GLY A 215 -5.95 -5.18 19.85
N THR A 216 -6.35 -4.12 20.58
CA THR A 216 -7.59 -4.15 21.37
C THR A 216 -8.81 -4.25 20.46
N MET A 217 -8.85 -3.45 19.40
CA MET A 217 -9.91 -3.49 18.38
C MET A 217 -9.95 -4.86 17.69
N VAL A 218 -8.79 -5.38 17.29
CA VAL A 218 -8.63 -6.71 16.67
C VAL A 218 -9.14 -7.82 17.59
N LEU A 219 -8.73 -7.85 18.86
CA LEU A 219 -9.22 -8.86 19.82
C LEU A 219 -10.74 -8.79 19.99
N SER A 220 -11.34 -7.60 19.92
CA SER A 220 -12.80 -7.48 20.03
C SER A 220 -13.54 -8.14 18.86
N CYS A 221 -12.99 -8.12 17.63
CA CYS A 221 -13.55 -8.84 16.49
C CYS A 221 -13.45 -10.36 16.63
N ILE A 222 -12.56 -10.88 17.47
CA ILE A 222 -12.46 -12.32 17.73
C ILE A 222 -13.45 -12.75 18.80
N ALA A 223 -13.52 -12.00 19.93
CA ALA A 223 -14.20 -12.44 21.16
C ALA A 223 -14.86 -11.32 21.95
N GLY A 224 -15.01 -10.11 21.46
CA GLY A 224 -15.65 -9.02 22.18
C GLY A 224 -17.14 -9.27 22.46
N ILE A 225 -17.63 -8.72 23.56
CA ILE A 225 -19.06 -8.66 23.92
C ILE A 225 -19.34 -7.23 24.42
N ASN A 226 -20.36 -6.56 23.87
CA ASN A 226 -20.74 -5.22 24.33
C ASN A 226 -21.51 -5.25 25.68
N GLU A 227 -21.85 -4.08 26.19
CA GLU A 227 -22.54 -3.95 27.50
C GLU A 227 -23.97 -4.48 27.45
N GLU A 228 -24.61 -4.53 26.27
CA GLU A 228 -25.92 -5.13 26.03
C GLU A 228 -25.86 -6.65 25.87
N GLY A 229 -24.68 -7.25 25.89
CA GLY A 229 -24.46 -8.69 25.72
C GLY A 229 -24.42 -9.14 24.26
N GLN A 230 -24.40 -8.21 23.29
CA GLN A 230 -24.22 -8.54 21.88
C GLN A 230 -22.75 -8.87 21.62
N LYS A 231 -22.51 -9.88 20.79
CA LYS A 231 -21.16 -10.34 20.44
C LYS A 231 -20.60 -9.57 19.27
N LEU A 232 -19.36 -9.09 19.43
CA LEU A 232 -18.57 -8.51 18.36
C LEU A 232 -17.79 -9.60 17.60
N GLY A 233 -17.50 -10.71 18.28
CA GLY A 233 -16.78 -11.85 17.72
C GLY A 233 -17.39 -13.18 18.15
N LEU A 234 -17.10 -14.24 17.39
CA LEU A 234 -17.71 -15.56 17.61
C LEU A 234 -17.00 -16.38 18.68
N ALA A 235 -15.68 -16.20 18.88
CA ALA A 235 -14.86 -17.08 19.72
C ALA A 235 -14.80 -16.66 21.19
N THR A 236 -15.95 -16.33 21.79
CA THR A 236 -16.05 -15.82 23.17
C THR A 236 -15.69 -16.84 24.25
N GLY A 237 -15.58 -18.13 23.90
CA GLY A 237 -15.17 -19.22 24.79
C GLY A 237 -13.75 -19.72 24.57
N ALA A 238 -12.99 -19.13 23.63
CA ALA A 238 -11.60 -19.50 23.35
C ALA A 238 -10.63 -18.99 24.41
N GLU A 239 -9.45 -19.62 24.50
CA GLU A 239 -8.31 -19.16 25.27
C GLU A 239 -7.44 -18.22 24.42
N PHE A 240 -6.74 -17.26 25.05
CA PHE A 240 -5.97 -16.25 24.36
C PHE A 240 -4.52 -16.15 24.84
N LEU A 241 -3.62 -15.96 23.87
CA LEU A 241 -2.27 -15.50 24.06
C LEU A 241 -2.15 -14.13 23.36
N LEU A 242 -1.61 -13.10 24.05
CA LEU A 242 -1.47 -11.76 23.46
C LEU A 242 0.00 -11.43 23.29
N ALA A 243 0.42 -11.26 22.07
CA ALA A 243 1.82 -10.98 21.68
C ALA A 243 1.94 -9.60 21.06
N ARG A 244 2.70 -8.71 21.69
CA ARG A 244 3.06 -7.44 21.08
C ARG A 244 4.31 -7.62 20.25
N THR A 245 4.20 -7.41 18.92
CA THR A 245 5.29 -7.58 17.95
C THR A 245 5.59 -6.32 17.13
N GLU A 246 4.79 -5.27 17.30
CA GLU A 246 4.88 -4.02 16.54
C GLU A 246 5.09 -2.80 17.43
N ILE A 247 5.71 -1.75 16.87
CA ILE A 247 5.88 -0.42 17.52
C ILE A 247 5.74 0.71 16.48
N ASP A 248 5.46 1.92 16.94
CA ASP A 248 5.53 3.15 16.14
C ASP A 248 6.80 3.95 16.48
N PRO A 249 7.55 4.46 15.49
CA PRO A 249 7.48 4.17 14.05
C PRO A 249 7.93 2.75 13.76
N GLU A 250 7.38 2.12 12.74
CA GLU A 250 7.64 0.73 12.37
C GLU A 250 9.11 0.47 11.99
N PRO A 251 9.93 -0.16 12.84
CA PRO A 251 11.30 -0.51 12.51
C PRO A 251 11.37 -1.88 11.82
N PHE A 252 12.45 -2.15 11.10
CA PHE A 252 12.67 -3.45 10.43
C PHE A 252 12.74 -4.64 11.39
N LYS A 253 12.95 -4.38 12.66
CA LYS A 253 12.95 -5.38 13.73
C LYS A 253 11.64 -6.14 13.86
N GLU A 254 10.53 -5.59 13.37
CA GLU A 254 9.19 -6.17 13.51
C GLU A 254 9.05 -7.54 12.84
N GLU A 255 9.65 -7.75 11.67
CA GLU A 255 9.63 -9.07 11.03
C GLU A 255 10.32 -10.14 11.89
N VAL A 256 11.36 -9.74 12.63
CA VAL A 256 12.04 -10.62 13.59
C VAL A 256 11.15 -10.90 14.80
N TRP A 257 10.51 -9.86 15.34
CA TRP A 257 9.58 -10.01 16.48
C TRP A 257 8.34 -10.80 16.10
N TRP A 258 7.86 -10.67 14.84
CA TRP A 258 6.78 -11.49 14.31
C TRP A 258 7.16 -12.98 14.33
N ALA A 259 8.34 -13.32 13.80
CA ALA A 259 8.84 -14.70 13.81
C ALA A 259 8.97 -15.25 15.25
N GLN A 260 9.52 -14.45 16.18
CA GLN A 260 9.59 -14.81 17.59
C GLN A 260 8.18 -14.96 18.23
N GLY A 261 7.22 -14.12 17.85
CA GLY A 261 5.83 -14.20 18.28
C GLY A 261 5.17 -15.50 17.86
N ALA A 262 5.42 -15.93 16.61
CA ALA A 262 4.92 -17.21 16.11
C ALA A 262 5.57 -18.42 16.83
N GLU A 263 6.87 -18.38 17.10
CA GLU A 263 7.58 -19.38 17.87
C GLU A 263 7.09 -19.44 19.34
N TRP A 264 6.77 -18.29 19.92
CA TRP A 264 6.21 -18.21 21.27
C TRP A 264 4.78 -18.74 21.30
N ALA A 265 3.96 -18.46 20.30
CA ALA A 265 2.62 -19.01 20.14
C ALA A 265 2.68 -20.55 20.03
N ASP A 266 3.61 -21.07 19.23
CA ASP A 266 3.88 -22.51 19.09
C ASP A 266 4.21 -23.16 20.43
N LYS A 267 5.18 -22.58 21.15
CA LYS A 267 5.60 -23.05 22.50
C LYS A 267 4.43 -23.10 23.47
N ASN A 268 3.56 -22.11 23.43
CA ASN A 268 2.45 -21.96 24.38
C ASN A 268 1.13 -22.57 23.86
N GLY A 269 1.18 -23.45 22.86
CA GLY A 269 0.06 -24.30 22.45
C GLY A 269 -1.07 -23.55 21.73
N ALA A 270 -0.75 -22.50 20.97
CA ALA A 270 -1.75 -21.87 20.10
C ALA A 270 -2.23 -22.86 19.03
N ASP A 271 -3.54 -22.95 18.81
CA ASP A 271 -4.15 -23.63 17.66
C ASP A 271 -4.24 -22.67 16.46
N ILE A 272 -4.52 -21.41 16.74
CA ILE A 272 -4.73 -20.35 15.74
C ILE A 272 -3.82 -19.17 16.08
N ILE A 273 -3.22 -18.57 15.06
CA ILE A 273 -2.63 -17.23 15.12
C ILE A 273 -3.50 -16.31 14.32
N ASN A 274 -3.96 -15.19 14.93
CA ASN A 274 -4.44 -14.03 14.18
C ASN A 274 -3.33 -13.00 14.08
N SER A 275 -2.96 -12.64 12.85
CA SER A 275 -2.02 -11.58 12.52
C SER A 275 -2.73 -10.58 11.63
N SER A 276 -3.09 -9.43 12.20
CA SER A 276 -3.63 -8.30 11.44
C SER A 276 -2.51 -7.35 10.98
N LEU A 277 -1.36 -7.94 10.64
CA LEU A 277 -0.09 -7.30 10.34
C LEU A 277 0.40 -7.70 8.96
N GLY A 278 1.29 -6.91 8.41
CA GLY A 278 1.93 -7.27 7.15
C GLY A 278 2.95 -6.25 6.69
N TYR A 279 3.91 -6.71 5.91
CA TYR A 279 5.06 -5.94 5.47
C TYR A 279 5.06 -5.87 3.95
N GLY A 280 5.06 -4.65 3.43
CA GLY A 280 4.86 -4.37 2.00
C GLY A 280 5.89 -3.42 1.43
N LYS A 281 5.42 -2.42 0.71
CA LYS A 281 6.20 -1.51 -0.17
C LYS A 281 7.42 -0.82 0.45
N ASP A 282 7.45 -0.68 1.75
CA ASP A 282 8.57 0.00 2.43
C ASP A 282 9.75 -0.96 2.69
N ARG A 283 9.51 -2.27 2.63
CA ARG A 283 10.48 -3.32 2.96
C ARG A 283 10.69 -4.33 1.85
N HIS A 284 9.68 -4.53 1.01
CA HIS A 284 9.65 -5.55 -0.04
C HIS A 284 9.19 -4.98 -1.38
N TRP A 285 9.31 -5.79 -2.41
CA TRP A 285 8.78 -5.53 -3.74
C TRP A 285 7.57 -6.41 -4.00
N THR A 286 6.69 -5.99 -4.89
CA THR A 286 5.58 -6.85 -5.35
C THR A 286 6.04 -8.22 -5.85
N LYS A 287 7.24 -8.30 -6.46
CA LYS A 287 7.85 -9.57 -6.91
C LYS A 287 8.30 -10.49 -5.78
N ASP A 288 8.50 -9.94 -4.58
CA ASP A 288 8.96 -10.68 -3.40
C ASP A 288 7.75 -11.25 -2.60
N MET A 289 6.52 -10.98 -3.06
CA MET A 289 5.30 -11.56 -2.49
C MET A 289 5.07 -12.98 -3.02
N ASP A 290 6.07 -13.84 -2.87
CA ASP A 290 6.14 -15.21 -3.37
C ASP A 290 6.30 -16.28 -2.26
N GLY A 291 6.14 -15.88 -1.00
CA GLY A 291 6.31 -16.77 0.16
C GLY A 291 7.75 -16.98 0.60
N THR A 292 8.73 -16.28 0.01
CA THR A 292 10.16 -16.51 0.30
C THR A 292 10.75 -15.55 1.32
N SER A 293 10.02 -14.52 1.77
CA SER A 293 10.44 -13.65 2.86
C SER A 293 10.67 -14.44 4.15
N TYR A 294 11.49 -13.94 5.08
CA TYR A 294 11.73 -14.66 6.35
C TYR A 294 10.48 -14.74 7.22
N VAL A 295 9.64 -13.71 7.20
CA VAL A 295 8.38 -13.73 7.94
C VAL A 295 7.39 -14.72 7.31
N ALA A 296 7.32 -14.83 5.98
CA ALA A 296 6.53 -15.85 5.30
C ALA A 296 7.04 -17.26 5.60
N LYS A 297 8.36 -17.48 5.63
CA LYS A 297 8.96 -18.76 6.05
C LYS A 297 8.62 -19.12 7.49
N ALA A 298 8.62 -18.15 8.40
CA ALA A 298 8.21 -18.38 9.78
C ALA A 298 6.72 -18.74 9.86
N ALA A 299 5.85 -18.06 9.10
CA ALA A 299 4.43 -18.38 9.00
C ALA A 299 4.20 -19.79 8.41
N GLN A 300 4.90 -20.12 7.35
CA GLN A 300 4.87 -21.47 6.74
C GLN A 300 5.28 -22.53 7.77
N LYS A 301 6.35 -22.28 8.53
CA LYS A 301 6.84 -23.19 9.57
C LYS A 301 5.82 -23.38 10.70
N ALA A 302 5.14 -22.31 11.13
CA ALA A 302 4.05 -22.39 12.12
C ALA A 302 2.89 -23.28 11.60
N ALA A 303 2.52 -23.11 10.33
CA ALA A 303 1.46 -23.93 9.71
C ALA A 303 1.87 -25.43 9.62
N GLU A 304 3.13 -25.73 9.26
CA GLU A 304 3.68 -27.07 9.25
C GLU A 304 3.67 -27.74 10.64
N LYS A 305 3.78 -26.93 11.70
CA LYS A 305 3.70 -27.38 13.09
C LYS A 305 2.26 -27.45 13.62
N GLY A 306 1.28 -27.29 12.74
CA GLY A 306 -0.14 -27.49 13.03
C GLY A 306 -0.88 -26.26 13.55
N ILE A 307 -0.38 -25.05 13.33
CA ILE A 307 -1.08 -23.81 13.67
C ILE A 307 -1.82 -23.27 12.45
N LEU A 308 -3.10 -22.96 12.59
CA LEU A 308 -3.86 -22.25 11.55
C LEU A 308 -3.58 -20.74 11.66
N ILE A 309 -3.02 -20.15 10.61
CA ILE A 309 -2.71 -18.72 10.61
C ILE A 309 -3.75 -17.97 9.78
N CYS A 310 -4.49 -17.08 10.42
CA CYS A 310 -5.34 -16.09 9.78
C CYS A 310 -4.54 -14.80 9.66
N ASN A 311 -4.27 -14.33 8.44
CA ASN A 311 -3.54 -13.09 8.19
C ASN A 311 -4.31 -12.17 7.26
N SER A 312 -4.32 -10.87 7.58
CA SER A 312 -4.91 -9.85 6.72
C SER A 312 -4.19 -9.79 5.37
N ALA A 313 -4.96 -9.62 4.28
CA ALA A 313 -4.40 -9.55 2.92
C ALA A 313 -3.52 -8.32 2.67
N GLY A 314 -3.77 -7.25 3.42
CA GLY A 314 -3.19 -5.93 3.22
C GLY A 314 -4.21 -4.91 2.76
N ASN A 315 -3.87 -3.62 2.86
CA ASN A 315 -4.75 -2.49 2.55
C ASN A 315 -4.20 -1.66 1.39
N GLU A 316 -3.61 -2.32 0.41
CA GLU A 316 -2.89 -1.72 -0.72
C GLU A 316 -3.70 -1.80 -2.04
N GLY A 317 -4.99 -2.20 -1.96
CA GLY A 317 -5.82 -2.43 -3.15
C GLY A 317 -6.03 -1.20 -4.02
N ASP A 318 -6.03 -0.01 -3.44
CA ASP A 318 -6.14 1.27 -4.13
C ASP A 318 -4.78 1.90 -4.49
N ASP A 319 -3.67 1.31 -4.02
CA ASP A 319 -2.33 1.72 -4.41
C ASP A 319 -1.96 1.14 -5.79
N GLN A 320 -2.12 1.91 -6.86
CA GLN A 320 -1.80 1.50 -8.23
C GLN A 320 -0.36 1.00 -8.44
N HIS A 321 0.56 1.24 -7.50
CA HIS A 321 1.95 0.81 -7.57
C HIS A 321 2.20 -0.49 -6.82
N TRP A 322 1.26 -0.90 -5.96
CA TRP A 322 1.37 -2.13 -5.19
C TRP A 322 0.24 -3.11 -5.48
N MET A 323 -0.99 -2.81 -5.08
CA MET A 323 -2.26 -3.54 -5.26
C MET A 323 -2.30 -4.97 -4.72
N THR A 324 -1.18 -5.67 -4.65
CA THR A 324 -1.12 -7.08 -4.27
C THR A 324 -1.08 -7.27 -2.76
N ILE A 325 -1.30 -8.50 -2.32
CA ILE A 325 -1.14 -8.90 -0.92
C ILE A 325 0.25 -8.55 -0.39
N ILE A 326 0.39 -8.50 0.93
CA ILE A 326 1.65 -8.22 1.64
C ILE A 326 2.08 -9.45 2.45
N THR A 327 3.40 -9.60 2.69
CA THR A 327 3.92 -10.71 3.48
C THR A 327 3.59 -10.51 4.98
N PRO A 328 3.23 -11.57 5.77
CA PRO A 328 3.30 -13.00 5.44
C PRO A 328 2.02 -13.61 4.83
N ALA A 329 1.04 -12.80 4.41
CA ALA A 329 -0.19 -13.31 3.77
C ALA A 329 0.10 -14.09 2.47
N ASP A 330 1.24 -13.82 1.83
CA ASP A 330 1.73 -14.52 0.63
C ASP A 330 2.25 -15.95 0.89
N ALA A 331 2.44 -16.36 2.15
CA ALA A 331 2.82 -17.73 2.47
C ALA A 331 1.74 -18.74 2.06
N GLU A 332 2.14 -19.91 1.59
CA GLU A 332 1.23 -20.90 0.99
C GLU A 332 0.15 -21.37 1.97
N ASN A 333 0.56 -21.78 3.17
CA ASN A 333 -0.34 -22.40 4.15
C ASN A 333 -1.02 -21.41 5.10
N VAL A 334 -0.85 -20.10 4.89
CA VAL A 334 -1.58 -19.06 5.59
C VAL A 334 -2.98 -18.90 5.01
N LEU A 335 -4.00 -18.80 5.85
CA LEU A 335 -5.35 -18.40 5.48
C LEU A 335 -5.36 -16.87 5.35
N THR A 336 -5.22 -16.39 4.13
CA THR A 336 -5.20 -14.95 3.81
C THR A 336 -6.61 -14.43 3.67
N VAL A 337 -6.93 -13.37 4.42
CA VAL A 337 -8.28 -12.82 4.50
C VAL A 337 -8.33 -11.43 3.85
N GLY A 338 -9.08 -11.32 2.77
CA GLY A 338 -9.39 -10.04 2.11
C GLY A 338 -10.62 -9.37 2.74
N GLY A 339 -10.93 -8.15 2.27
CA GLY A 339 -12.03 -7.34 2.74
C GLY A 339 -13.14 -7.14 1.72
N ILE A 340 -14.39 -7.14 2.19
CA ILE A 340 -15.57 -6.70 1.45
C ILE A 340 -16.28 -5.60 2.24
N ASP A 341 -17.11 -4.80 1.56
CA ASP A 341 -17.98 -3.82 2.20
C ASP A 341 -18.95 -4.48 3.19
N ALA A 342 -19.30 -3.75 4.25
CA ALA A 342 -20.23 -4.20 5.27
C ALA A 342 -21.69 -4.18 4.73
N ASN A 343 -21.97 -5.05 3.78
CA ASN A 343 -23.29 -5.25 3.18
C ASN A 343 -23.63 -6.75 3.19
N LEU A 344 -24.81 -7.11 3.65
CA LEU A 344 -25.26 -8.51 3.72
C LEU A 344 -25.71 -9.06 2.35
N GLU A 345 -26.20 -8.21 1.49
CA GLU A 345 -26.89 -8.58 0.25
C GLU A 345 -25.98 -8.51 -0.97
N GLU A 346 -25.04 -7.57 -0.98
CA GLU A 346 -24.14 -7.35 -2.10
C GLU A 346 -22.69 -7.73 -1.81
N TYR A 347 -22.09 -8.42 -2.75
CA TYR A 347 -20.64 -8.58 -2.80
C TYR A 347 -20.02 -7.33 -3.42
N ARG A 348 -19.36 -6.52 -2.59
CA ARG A 348 -18.50 -5.43 -3.03
C ARG A 348 -17.12 -5.58 -2.44
N HIS A 349 -16.12 -5.59 -3.29
CA HIS A 349 -14.75 -5.52 -2.82
C HIS A 349 -14.50 -4.15 -2.20
N ILE A 350 -14.04 -4.12 -0.95
CA ILE A 350 -13.70 -2.84 -0.32
C ILE A 350 -12.41 -2.30 -0.93
N TYR A 351 -12.41 -1.04 -1.32
CA TYR A 351 -11.42 -0.44 -2.22
C TYR A 351 -9.95 -0.63 -1.81
N PHE A 352 -9.68 -0.66 -0.52
CA PHE A 352 -8.32 -0.80 0.01
C PHE A 352 -7.85 -2.25 0.07
N SER A 353 -8.74 -3.25 0.08
CA SER A 353 -8.31 -4.64 0.26
C SER A 353 -7.37 -5.09 -0.85
N SER A 354 -6.21 -5.62 -0.46
CA SER A 354 -5.21 -6.12 -1.41
C SER A 354 -5.70 -7.33 -2.18
N TYR A 355 -5.30 -7.40 -3.46
CA TYR A 355 -5.68 -8.46 -4.41
C TYR A 355 -4.61 -9.54 -4.52
N GLY A 356 -4.99 -10.74 -4.89
CA GLY A 356 -4.08 -11.74 -5.46
C GLY A 356 -3.78 -11.47 -6.95
N PRO A 357 -3.03 -12.35 -7.58
CA PRO A 357 -2.33 -13.51 -7.03
C PRO A 357 -1.05 -13.12 -6.28
N THR A 358 -0.39 -14.12 -5.67
CA THR A 358 1.01 -13.98 -5.27
C THR A 358 1.91 -13.75 -6.49
N ALA A 359 3.16 -13.30 -6.25
CA ALA A 359 4.12 -13.08 -7.35
C ALA A 359 4.45 -14.35 -8.14
N ASP A 360 4.40 -15.51 -7.48
CA ASP A 360 4.52 -16.84 -8.08
C ASP A 360 3.19 -17.44 -8.54
N LYS A 361 2.12 -16.62 -8.60
CA LYS A 361 0.80 -16.90 -9.18
C LYS A 361 -0.11 -17.84 -8.38
N ARG A 362 0.15 -18.05 -7.08
CA ARG A 362 -0.79 -18.80 -6.23
C ARG A 362 -2.08 -18.01 -5.97
N MET A 363 -3.17 -18.73 -5.75
CA MET A 363 -4.48 -18.18 -5.46
C MET A 363 -4.52 -17.56 -4.06
N LYS A 364 -4.70 -16.24 -3.99
CA LYS A 364 -4.89 -15.42 -2.80
C LYS A 364 -5.82 -14.23 -3.13
N PRO A 365 -6.54 -13.62 -2.15
CA PRO A 365 -6.74 -14.13 -0.78
C PRO A 365 -7.47 -15.46 -0.80
N ASN A 366 -7.48 -16.21 0.31
CA ASN A 366 -8.22 -17.47 0.37
C ASN A 366 -9.72 -17.23 0.54
N VAL A 367 -10.08 -16.34 1.47
CA VAL A 367 -11.45 -15.98 1.82
C VAL A 367 -11.55 -14.48 2.09
N VAL A 368 -12.77 -13.99 2.24
CA VAL A 368 -13.04 -12.58 2.60
C VAL A 368 -14.01 -12.49 3.79
N ALA A 369 -13.98 -11.35 4.46
CA ALA A 369 -14.94 -10.95 5.47
C ALA A 369 -15.16 -9.43 5.38
N PHE A 370 -16.04 -8.86 6.19
CA PHE A 370 -16.21 -7.41 6.25
C PHE A 370 -14.87 -6.72 6.53
N GLY A 371 -14.51 -5.72 5.70
CA GLY A 371 -13.38 -4.84 5.90
C GLY A 371 -13.70 -3.64 6.79
N GLU A 372 -14.94 -3.52 7.24
CA GLU A 372 -15.42 -2.61 8.27
C GLU A 372 -16.06 -3.42 9.38
N ALA A 373 -15.76 -3.08 10.64
CA ALA A 373 -16.32 -3.78 11.79
C ALA A 373 -16.59 -2.83 12.96
N SER A 374 -17.60 -3.16 13.77
CA SER A 374 -17.79 -2.54 15.07
C SER A 374 -16.81 -3.18 16.06
N VAL A 375 -16.05 -2.35 16.76
CA VAL A 375 -14.92 -2.76 17.61
C VAL A 375 -14.95 -2.05 18.96
N ALA A 376 -14.29 -2.64 19.96
CA ALA A 376 -14.09 -1.99 21.25
C ALA A 376 -13.06 -0.84 21.12
N ASP A 377 -13.46 0.37 21.52
CA ASP A 377 -12.55 1.53 21.53
C ASP A 377 -11.81 1.61 22.87
N PRO A 378 -10.46 1.54 22.90
CA PRO A 378 -9.70 1.69 24.12
C PRO A 378 -9.93 3.01 24.88
N ARG A 379 -10.46 4.02 24.21
CA ARG A 379 -10.88 5.30 24.83
C ARG A 379 -12.18 5.17 25.60
N GLY A 380 -12.93 4.13 25.41
CA GLY A 380 -14.20 3.78 26.02
C GLY A 380 -15.32 3.61 25.00
N GLY A 381 -16.21 2.64 25.22
CA GLY A 381 -17.31 2.32 24.32
C GLY A 381 -16.89 1.55 23.07
N PHE A 382 -17.59 1.78 21.97
CA PHE A 382 -17.43 1.07 20.70
C PHE A 382 -17.37 2.07 19.55
N THR A 383 -16.71 1.67 18.46
CA THR A 383 -16.56 2.49 17.24
C THR A 383 -16.48 1.58 16.02
N ASN A 384 -16.65 2.13 14.83
CA ASN A 384 -16.37 1.42 13.60
C ASN A 384 -14.90 1.61 13.20
N ALA A 385 -14.30 0.56 12.65
CA ALA A 385 -12.93 0.57 12.17
C ALA A 385 -12.83 -0.14 10.81
N PHE A 386 -11.90 0.31 9.97
CA PHE A 386 -11.75 -0.12 8.58
C PHE A 386 -10.37 -0.74 8.35
N GLY A 387 -10.31 -1.80 7.58
CA GLY A 387 -9.09 -2.51 7.22
C GLY A 387 -9.28 -4.01 7.12
N THR A 388 -8.50 -4.69 6.30
CA THR A 388 -8.41 -6.16 6.31
C THR A 388 -7.92 -6.67 7.66
N SER A 389 -7.35 -5.78 8.48
CA SER A 389 -7.02 -6.01 9.89
C SER A 389 -8.24 -6.40 10.75
N PHE A 390 -9.46 -6.10 10.30
CA PHE A 390 -10.70 -6.49 10.96
C PHE A 390 -11.36 -7.69 10.29
N SER A 391 -11.17 -7.88 8.99
CA SER A 391 -11.59 -9.10 8.27
C SER A 391 -10.90 -10.35 8.82
N SER A 392 -9.59 -10.27 9.06
CA SER A 392 -8.80 -11.39 9.59
C SER A 392 -9.27 -11.87 10.96
N PRO A 393 -9.45 -11.04 12.00
CA PRO A 393 -9.89 -11.49 13.32
C PRO A 393 -11.34 -11.97 13.35
N LEU A 394 -12.25 -11.38 12.56
CA LEU A 394 -13.61 -11.93 12.39
C LEU A 394 -13.53 -13.36 11.87
N THR A 395 -12.68 -13.61 10.87
CA THR A 395 -12.44 -14.94 10.31
C THR A 395 -11.73 -15.86 11.31
N ALA A 396 -10.78 -15.37 12.10
CA ALA A 396 -10.10 -16.17 13.12
C ALA A 396 -11.07 -16.66 14.21
N GLY A 397 -12.00 -15.78 14.62
CA GLY A 397 -13.10 -16.16 15.53
C GLY A 397 -14.02 -17.21 14.93
N PHE A 398 -14.36 -17.06 13.63
CA PHE A 398 -15.10 -18.07 12.88
C PHE A 398 -14.34 -19.41 12.82
N CYS A 399 -13.05 -19.39 12.49
CA CYS A 399 -12.21 -20.59 12.42
C CYS A 399 -12.17 -21.35 13.74
N ALA A 400 -12.11 -20.65 14.89
CA ALA A 400 -12.13 -21.29 16.19
C ALA A 400 -13.47 -22.01 16.44
N CYS A 401 -14.59 -21.40 16.08
CA CYS A 401 -15.92 -22.03 16.19
C CYS A 401 -16.05 -23.23 15.23
N ALA A 402 -15.61 -23.08 13.98
CA ALA A 402 -15.61 -24.17 13.01
C ALA A 402 -14.75 -25.34 13.48
N TRP A 403 -13.55 -25.07 13.98
CA TRP A 403 -12.63 -26.11 14.46
C TRP A 403 -13.11 -26.77 15.76
N GLN A 404 -13.89 -26.08 16.59
CA GLN A 404 -14.57 -26.70 17.74
C GLN A 404 -15.49 -27.84 17.30
N THR A 405 -16.11 -27.78 16.11
CA THR A 405 -17.00 -28.82 15.59
C THR A 405 -16.28 -30.00 14.96
N LYS A 406 -14.99 -29.85 14.59
CA LYS A 406 -14.19 -30.85 13.88
C LYS A 406 -12.77 -30.93 14.46
N ARG A 407 -12.67 -31.20 15.77
CA ARG A 407 -11.40 -31.21 16.51
C ARG A 407 -10.37 -32.24 16.02
N GLU A 408 -10.82 -33.26 15.31
CA GLU A 408 -9.96 -34.28 14.72
C GLU A 408 -9.13 -33.80 13.53
N LEU A 409 -9.49 -32.68 12.91
CA LEU A 409 -8.79 -32.15 11.74
C LEU A 409 -7.49 -31.43 12.13
N THR A 410 -6.48 -31.60 11.31
CA THR A 410 -5.25 -30.78 11.39
C THR A 410 -5.53 -29.35 10.92
N ALA A 411 -4.63 -28.41 11.22
CA ALA A 411 -4.75 -27.02 10.79
C ALA A 411 -4.90 -26.87 9.26
N LEU A 412 -4.12 -27.62 8.48
CA LEU A 412 -4.19 -27.58 7.01
C LEU A 412 -5.49 -28.18 6.47
N GLN A 413 -5.99 -29.26 7.11
CA GLN A 413 -7.30 -29.81 6.77
C GLN A 413 -8.42 -28.80 7.13
N MET A 414 -8.32 -28.16 8.30
CA MET A 414 -9.28 -27.13 8.70
C MET A 414 -9.25 -25.92 7.74
N LYS A 415 -8.06 -25.45 7.33
CA LYS A 415 -7.94 -24.40 6.31
C LYS A 415 -8.71 -24.80 5.04
N ALA A 416 -8.53 -26.02 4.55
CA ALA A 416 -9.25 -26.50 3.37
C ALA A 416 -10.78 -26.59 3.60
N GLU A 417 -11.24 -26.96 4.80
CA GLU A 417 -12.67 -26.98 5.13
C GLU A 417 -13.25 -25.55 5.25
N ILE A 418 -12.47 -24.58 5.76
CA ILE A 418 -12.86 -23.16 5.77
C ILE A 418 -13.04 -22.66 4.33
N GLU A 419 -12.10 -22.94 3.44
CA GLU A 419 -12.20 -22.59 2.02
C GLU A 419 -13.43 -23.23 1.36
N LYS A 420 -13.70 -24.51 1.62
CA LYS A 420 -14.87 -25.23 1.09
C LYS A 420 -16.20 -24.70 1.66
N SER A 421 -16.19 -24.17 2.86
CA SER A 421 -17.39 -23.63 3.49
C SER A 421 -17.79 -22.27 2.92
N ALA A 422 -16.90 -21.62 2.18
CA ALA A 422 -17.15 -20.27 1.66
C ALA A 422 -18.21 -20.28 0.55
N ASP A 423 -19.02 -19.24 0.53
CA ASP A 423 -20.27 -19.17 -0.25
C ASP A 423 -20.08 -19.06 -1.78
N LEU A 424 -18.87 -18.78 -2.25
CA LEU A 424 -18.52 -18.82 -3.66
C LEU A 424 -17.85 -20.15 -4.07
N TYR A 425 -17.40 -21.00 -3.09
CA TYR A 425 -16.70 -22.23 -3.41
C TYR A 425 -17.54 -23.15 -4.30
N PRO A 426 -17.00 -23.78 -5.36
CA PRO A 426 -15.58 -23.81 -5.78
C PRO A 426 -15.15 -22.69 -6.75
N TYR A 427 -15.98 -21.67 -7.00
CA TYR A 427 -15.57 -20.47 -7.70
C TYR A 427 -14.48 -19.75 -6.90
N PHE A 428 -13.53 -19.16 -7.61
CA PHE A 428 -12.43 -18.38 -7.02
C PHE A 428 -12.07 -17.20 -7.90
N ASP A 429 -11.76 -16.05 -7.28
CA ASP A 429 -11.05 -14.97 -7.95
C ASP A 429 -10.05 -14.27 -7.03
N TYR A 430 -9.27 -13.34 -7.58
CA TYR A 430 -8.23 -12.64 -6.83
C TYR A 430 -8.73 -11.47 -5.98
N ALA A 431 -10.02 -11.12 -6.04
CA ALA A 431 -10.64 -10.11 -5.20
C ALA A 431 -11.33 -10.73 -3.98
N TYR A 432 -12.09 -11.80 -4.19
CA TYR A 432 -12.96 -12.40 -3.19
C TYR A 432 -12.48 -13.76 -2.67
N GLY A 433 -11.43 -14.32 -3.25
CA GLY A 433 -11.04 -15.69 -2.94
C GLY A 433 -12.19 -16.66 -3.20
N TYR A 434 -12.44 -17.58 -2.27
CA TYR A 434 -13.61 -18.47 -2.28
C TYR A 434 -14.88 -17.82 -1.67
N GLY A 435 -14.83 -16.53 -1.30
CA GLY A 435 -15.96 -15.84 -0.67
C GLY A 435 -15.90 -15.87 0.85
N VAL A 436 -17.06 -15.70 1.49
CA VAL A 436 -17.20 -15.65 2.95
C VAL A 436 -17.50 -17.04 3.51
N PRO A 437 -16.70 -17.56 4.46
CA PRO A 437 -16.97 -18.84 5.14
C PRO A 437 -18.35 -18.88 5.81
N GLN A 438 -19.06 -20.01 5.77
CA GLN A 438 -20.43 -20.16 6.24
C GLN A 438 -20.56 -21.19 7.36
N ALA A 439 -21.14 -20.76 8.49
CA ALA A 439 -21.33 -21.61 9.67
C ALA A 439 -22.29 -22.78 9.41
N ALA A 440 -23.28 -22.60 8.53
CA ALA A 440 -24.21 -23.66 8.14
C ALA A 440 -23.51 -24.92 7.60
N TYR A 441 -22.34 -24.77 6.97
CA TYR A 441 -21.51 -25.89 6.51
C TYR A 441 -21.06 -26.78 7.67
N PHE A 442 -20.63 -26.19 8.76
CA PHE A 442 -20.09 -26.90 9.94
C PHE A 442 -21.17 -27.44 10.87
N THR A 443 -22.37 -26.88 10.81
CA THR A 443 -23.51 -27.28 11.65
C THR A 443 -24.48 -28.21 10.96
N GLY A 444 -24.28 -28.46 9.66
CA GLY A 444 -25.10 -29.38 8.86
C GLY A 444 -26.40 -28.77 8.35
N GLU A 445 -26.54 -27.45 8.41
CA GLU A 445 -27.72 -26.73 7.90
C GLU A 445 -27.53 -26.15 6.50
N LEU A 446 -26.39 -26.44 5.82
CA LEU A 446 -26.18 -26.00 4.45
C LEU A 446 -27.24 -26.61 3.51
N LYS A 447 -28.00 -25.77 2.84
CA LYS A 447 -29.02 -26.22 1.90
C LYS A 447 -28.36 -26.65 0.57
N PRO A 448 -28.90 -27.68 -0.09
CA PRO A 448 -28.49 -28.01 -1.46
C PRO A 448 -28.69 -26.82 -2.38
N THR A 449 -27.72 -26.56 -3.24
CA THR A 449 -27.80 -25.47 -4.23
C THR A 449 -28.62 -25.92 -5.44
N GLU A 450 -29.60 -25.12 -5.82
CA GLU A 450 -30.38 -25.35 -7.03
C GLU A 450 -29.70 -24.75 -8.27
N LYS A 451 -29.95 -25.33 -9.45
CA LYS A 451 -29.39 -24.83 -10.70
C LYS A 451 -29.98 -23.48 -11.06
N SER A 452 -29.20 -22.41 -11.02
CA SER A 452 -29.64 -21.04 -11.24
C SER A 452 -29.32 -20.49 -12.63
N PHE A 453 -28.46 -21.19 -13.42
CA PHE A 453 -28.15 -20.81 -14.81
C PHE A 453 -27.71 -22.02 -15.65
N THR A 454 -27.53 -21.80 -16.96
CA THR A 454 -26.99 -22.79 -17.89
C THR A 454 -25.96 -22.15 -18.80
N LEU A 455 -24.84 -22.83 -19.04
CA LEU A 455 -23.85 -22.42 -20.03
C LEU A 455 -24.17 -23.06 -21.39
N VAL A 456 -24.35 -22.22 -22.41
CA VAL A 456 -24.65 -22.64 -23.77
C VAL A 456 -23.49 -22.30 -24.67
N GLN A 457 -22.89 -23.32 -25.27
CA GLN A 457 -21.82 -23.12 -26.27
C GLN A 457 -22.45 -22.58 -27.56
N GLU A 458 -21.95 -21.44 -28.04
CA GLU A 458 -22.31 -20.84 -29.31
C GLU A 458 -21.15 -20.90 -30.31
N LYS A 459 -21.40 -20.59 -31.57
CA LYS A 459 -20.36 -20.63 -32.61
C LYS A 459 -19.21 -19.67 -32.33
N ASP A 460 -19.49 -18.51 -31.70
CA ASP A 460 -18.49 -17.44 -31.43
C ASP A 460 -18.38 -17.09 -29.95
N GLY A 461 -18.62 -18.07 -29.07
CA GLY A 461 -18.48 -17.83 -27.62
C GLY A 461 -19.33 -18.72 -26.74
N VAL A 462 -19.62 -18.24 -25.56
CA VAL A 462 -20.47 -18.88 -24.57
C VAL A 462 -21.55 -17.90 -24.13
N ARG A 463 -22.80 -18.37 -24.05
CA ARG A 463 -23.89 -17.61 -23.46
C ARG A 463 -24.28 -18.21 -22.11
N ILE A 464 -24.41 -17.36 -21.10
CA ILE A 464 -24.97 -17.70 -19.80
C ILE A 464 -26.47 -17.36 -19.82
N VAL A 465 -27.31 -18.36 -19.61
CA VAL A 465 -28.76 -18.21 -19.65
C VAL A 465 -29.35 -18.43 -18.26
N PHE A 466 -30.14 -17.49 -17.80
CA PHE A 466 -30.78 -17.50 -16.48
C PHE A 466 -32.26 -17.86 -16.64
N PRO A 467 -32.74 -18.97 -16.03
CA PRO A 467 -34.16 -19.28 -16.02
C PRO A 467 -34.99 -18.30 -15.19
N GLU A 468 -34.35 -17.75 -14.15
CA GLU A 468 -34.93 -16.74 -13.27
C GLU A 468 -33.84 -15.75 -12.85
N ILE A 469 -34.20 -14.47 -12.78
CA ILE A 469 -33.32 -13.43 -12.27
C ILE A 469 -33.64 -13.20 -10.80
N ILE A 470 -32.63 -13.36 -9.97
CA ILE A 470 -32.68 -13.07 -8.54
C ILE A 470 -32.15 -11.66 -8.36
N ASN A 471 -33.01 -10.75 -7.91
CA ASN A 471 -32.63 -9.36 -7.66
C ASN A 471 -31.46 -9.30 -6.67
N ASP A 472 -30.57 -8.35 -6.88
CA ASP A 472 -29.41 -8.02 -6.04
C ASP A 472 -28.32 -9.11 -5.95
N GLN A 473 -28.48 -10.24 -6.68
CA GLN A 473 -27.46 -11.26 -6.78
C GLN A 473 -26.54 -11.04 -8.00
N LYS A 474 -25.24 -11.10 -7.78
CA LYS A 474 -24.22 -10.95 -8.83
C LYS A 474 -23.84 -12.28 -9.45
N VAL A 475 -23.55 -12.22 -10.74
CA VAL A 475 -22.94 -13.31 -11.50
C VAL A 475 -21.42 -13.13 -11.41
N PHE A 476 -20.72 -14.11 -10.89
CA PHE A 476 -19.27 -14.15 -10.82
C PHE A 476 -18.74 -14.94 -12.01
N ILE A 477 -17.79 -14.37 -12.71
CA ILE A 477 -17.24 -14.94 -13.94
C ILE A 477 -15.72 -14.85 -13.89
N ASN A 478 -15.03 -15.96 -14.15
CA ASN A 478 -13.60 -15.93 -14.39
C ASN A 478 -13.22 -16.78 -15.60
N VAL A 479 -12.09 -16.42 -16.19
CA VAL A 479 -11.46 -17.10 -17.32
C VAL A 479 -10.11 -17.62 -16.88
N GLU A 480 -9.92 -18.92 -16.95
CA GLU A 480 -8.72 -19.62 -16.54
C GLU A 480 -7.84 -19.98 -17.75
N GLY A 481 -6.53 -19.77 -17.64
CA GLY A 481 -5.53 -20.14 -18.61
C GLY A 481 -5.08 -21.61 -18.47
N LYS A 482 -4.24 -22.07 -19.40
CA LYS A 482 -3.68 -23.45 -19.39
C LYS A 482 -2.88 -23.80 -18.15
N ASP A 483 -2.29 -22.81 -17.50
CA ASP A 483 -1.48 -22.93 -16.29
C ASP A 483 -2.33 -22.82 -15.01
N GLY A 484 -3.65 -22.73 -15.13
CA GLY A 484 -4.56 -22.56 -13.98
C GLY A 484 -4.62 -21.14 -13.43
N VAL A 485 -3.87 -20.21 -14.01
CA VAL A 485 -3.90 -18.79 -13.61
C VAL A 485 -5.12 -18.13 -14.20
N LEU A 486 -5.81 -17.29 -13.41
CA LEU A 486 -6.93 -16.51 -13.92
C LEU A 486 -6.41 -15.44 -14.87
N LEU A 487 -6.93 -15.44 -16.08
CA LEU A 487 -6.64 -14.46 -17.11
C LEU A 487 -7.54 -13.23 -17.01
N GLY A 488 -8.73 -13.38 -16.44
CA GLY A 488 -9.66 -12.33 -16.17
C GLY A 488 -10.75 -12.82 -15.21
N TYR A 489 -11.29 -11.93 -14.42
CA TYR A 489 -12.44 -12.18 -13.55
C TYR A 489 -13.24 -10.88 -13.41
N TYR A 490 -14.54 -11.01 -13.26
CA TYR A 490 -15.44 -9.89 -13.06
C TYR A 490 -16.78 -10.35 -12.50
N THR A 491 -17.53 -9.41 -11.93
CA THR A 491 -18.91 -9.63 -11.52
C THR A 491 -19.85 -8.76 -12.37
N THR A 492 -21.05 -9.23 -12.60
CA THR A 492 -22.08 -8.47 -13.33
C THR A 492 -23.46 -8.82 -12.79
N GLN A 493 -24.50 -8.11 -13.22
CA GLN A 493 -25.89 -8.47 -12.95
C GLN A 493 -26.37 -9.49 -13.98
N ALA A 494 -27.26 -10.40 -13.54
CA ALA A 494 -27.95 -11.31 -14.45
C ALA A 494 -28.86 -10.50 -15.35
N ASP A 495 -28.94 -10.90 -16.64
CA ASP A 495 -29.81 -10.27 -17.63
C ASP A 495 -30.79 -11.32 -18.24
N SER A 496 -32.06 -10.94 -18.47
CA SER A 496 -33.08 -11.81 -19.05
C SER A 496 -32.74 -12.28 -20.47
N THR A 497 -31.91 -11.54 -21.18
CA THR A 497 -31.38 -11.91 -22.51
C THR A 497 -30.20 -12.86 -22.45
N GLY A 498 -29.66 -13.08 -21.23
CA GLY A 498 -28.41 -13.80 -20.97
C GLY A 498 -27.18 -12.94 -21.17
N ILE A 499 -26.04 -13.45 -20.67
CA ILE A 499 -24.73 -12.80 -20.81
C ILE A 499 -23.97 -13.51 -21.92
N GLU A 500 -23.59 -12.79 -22.97
CA GLU A 500 -22.79 -13.31 -24.09
C GLU A 500 -21.33 -12.99 -23.90
N LEU A 501 -20.48 -14.00 -23.93
CA LEU A 501 -19.02 -13.92 -23.84
C LEU A 501 -18.40 -14.37 -25.15
N LYS A 502 -17.85 -13.47 -25.94
CA LYS A 502 -17.28 -13.77 -27.26
C LYS A 502 -15.89 -14.36 -27.18
N ASN A 503 -15.56 -15.28 -28.08
CA ASN A 503 -14.25 -15.93 -28.14
C ASN A 503 -13.07 -14.93 -28.15
N LYS A 504 -13.22 -13.79 -28.83
CA LYS A 504 -12.21 -12.72 -28.85
C LYS A 504 -11.97 -12.07 -27.46
N GLU A 505 -12.97 -12.09 -26.58
CA GLU A 505 -12.90 -11.54 -25.22
C GLU A 505 -12.34 -12.58 -24.25
N LEU A 506 -12.52 -13.86 -24.57
CA LEU A 506 -11.99 -14.99 -23.80
C LEU A 506 -10.50 -15.27 -24.10
N GLY A 507 -9.99 -14.75 -25.23
CA GLY A 507 -8.57 -14.73 -25.58
C GLY A 507 -7.89 -16.10 -25.55
N GLN A 508 -6.90 -16.26 -24.69
CA GLN A 508 -6.17 -17.51 -24.47
C GLN A 508 -6.76 -18.41 -23.38
N GLY A 509 -7.92 -18.04 -22.85
CA GLY A 509 -8.61 -18.84 -21.86
C GLY A 509 -8.91 -20.24 -22.37
N VAL A 510 -8.86 -21.20 -21.47
CA VAL A 510 -9.18 -22.62 -21.77
C VAL A 510 -10.41 -23.09 -20.99
N LYS A 511 -10.76 -22.38 -19.91
CA LYS A 511 -11.89 -22.72 -19.05
C LYS A 511 -12.59 -21.45 -18.57
N LEU A 512 -13.92 -21.48 -18.66
CA LEU A 512 -14.79 -20.47 -18.08
C LEU A 512 -15.42 -21.04 -16.82
N ASN A 513 -15.35 -20.29 -15.75
CA ASN A 513 -15.97 -20.62 -14.47
C ASN A 513 -17.03 -19.55 -14.16
N VAL A 514 -18.22 -19.97 -13.78
CA VAL A 514 -19.34 -19.09 -13.46
C VAL A 514 -19.98 -19.52 -12.15
N SER A 515 -20.28 -18.55 -11.29
CA SER A 515 -21.07 -18.76 -10.07
C SER A 515 -22.20 -17.73 -10.00
N TYR A 516 -23.41 -18.20 -9.67
CA TYR A 516 -24.57 -17.36 -9.48
C TYR A 516 -25.53 -18.00 -8.47
N ASN A 517 -25.92 -17.24 -7.46
CA ASN A 517 -26.77 -17.70 -6.37
C ASN A 517 -26.34 -19.05 -5.77
N GLY A 518 -25.04 -19.17 -5.47
CA GLY A 518 -24.45 -20.37 -4.90
C GLY A 518 -24.26 -21.54 -5.87
N TYR A 519 -24.86 -21.53 -7.07
CA TYR A 519 -24.64 -22.56 -8.08
C TYR A 519 -23.38 -22.22 -8.91
N TYR A 520 -22.57 -23.25 -9.15
CA TYR A 520 -21.34 -23.15 -9.93
C TYR A 520 -21.36 -24.10 -11.11
N GLU A 521 -20.94 -23.63 -12.27
CA GLU A 521 -20.75 -24.44 -13.47
C GLU A 521 -19.50 -23.96 -14.22
N THR A 522 -18.85 -24.88 -14.88
CA THR A 522 -17.65 -24.62 -15.69
C THR A 522 -17.80 -25.20 -17.08
N CYS A 523 -17.22 -24.56 -18.07
CA CYS A 523 -17.15 -25.13 -19.42
C CYS A 523 -15.78 -24.85 -20.05
N PRO A 524 -15.30 -25.77 -20.94
CA PRO A 524 -14.15 -25.48 -21.77
C PRO A 524 -14.48 -24.36 -22.76
N ILE A 525 -13.51 -23.52 -23.06
CA ILE A 525 -13.64 -22.46 -24.06
C ILE A 525 -12.60 -22.64 -25.15
N TYR A 526 -12.99 -22.30 -26.36
CA TYR A 526 -12.16 -22.40 -27.55
C TYR A 526 -11.84 -20.97 -28.03
N GLY A 527 -11.00 -20.30 -27.28
CA GLY A 527 -10.57 -18.96 -27.65
C GLY A 527 -9.81 -18.94 -28.97
N THR A 528 -9.63 -17.78 -29.55
CA THR A 528 -9.01 -17.61 -30.88
C THR A 528 -7.52 -17.98 -30.94
N GLY A 529 -6.91 -18.31 -29.81
CA GLY A 529 -5.47 -18.61 -29.72
C GLY A 529 -4.58 -17.39 -29.96
N GLU A 530 -5.15 -16.26 -30.40
CA GLU A 530 -4.42 -15.01 -30.45
C GLU A 530 -4.08 -14.59 -29.04
N GLN A 531 -2.81 -14.29 -28.83
CA GLN A 531 -2.41 -13.51 -27.65
C GLN A 531 -3.13 -12.18 -27.76
N VAL A 532 -4.35 -12.11 -27.28
CA VAL A 532 -4.76 -10.87 -26.66
C VAL A 532 -3.64 -10.63 -25.68
N ALA A 533 -2.92 -9.53 -25.81
CA ALA A 533 -1.87 -9.18 -24.88
C ALA A 533 -2.50 -9.02 -23.50
N LEU A 534 -2.76 -10.15 -22.88
CA LEU A 534 -3.18 -10.29 -21.50
C LEU A 534 -1.94 -9.89 -20.73
N LYS A 535 -1.80 -8.58 -20.64
CA LYS A 535 -0.76 -7.98 -19.88
C LYS A 535 -0.97 -8.49 -18.49
N ARG A 536 0.02 -9.15 -17.98
CA ARG A 536 0.13 -9.63 -16.63
C ARG A 536 -0.39 -8.54 -15.70
N ASN A 537 -1.35 -8.85 -14.82
CA ASN A 537 -1.97 -8.00 -13.82
C ASN A 537 -3.23 -7.24 -14.31
N TYR A 538 -4.29 -7.98 -14.65
CA TYR A 538 -5.62 -7.41 -14.73
C TYR A 538 -6.27 -7.51 -13.36
N TYR A 539 -6.38 -6.38 -12.69
CA TYR A 539 -7.29 -6.23 -11.56
C TYR A 539 -8.50 -5.47 -12.06
N TRP A 540 -9.67 -6.05 -11.88
CA TRP A 540 -10.92 -5.38 -12.16
C TRP A 540 -11.45 -4.82 -10.85
N ILE A 541 -11.50 -3.50 -10.70
CA ILE A 541 -12.22 -2.86 -9.61
C ILE A 541 -13.58 -2.43 -10.13
N GLN A 542 -14.61 -2.81 -9.42
CA GLN A 542 -15.95 -2.30 -9.66
C GLN A 542 -16.01 -0.86 -9.16
N GLY A 543 -16.26 0.10 -10.06
CA GLY A 543 -16.56 1.47 -9.66
C GLY A 543 -17.92 1.53 -8.96
N ASN A 544 -18.16 2.58 -8.18
CA ASN A 544 -19.44 2.83 -7.51
C ASN A 544 -20.64 2.91 -8.45
N ASP A 545 -20.39 3.09 -9.74
CA ASP A 545 -21.39 3.10 -10.83
C ASP A 545 -21.69 1.71 -11.40
N GLY A 546 -21.19 0.63 -10.77
CA GLY A 546 -21.32 -0.74 -11.26
C GLY A 546 -20.45 -1.06 -12.47
N THR A 547 -19.71 -0.11 -13.02
CA THR A 547 -18.82 -0.35 -14.15
C THR A 547 -17.50 -0.96 -13.69
N PHE A 548 -17.03 -1.96 -14.43
CA PHE A 548 -15.68 -2.51 -14.20
C PHE A 548 -14.67 -1.56 -14.82
N ARG A 549 -13.87 -0.96 -13.96
CA ARG A 549 -12.65 -0.29 -14.41
C ARG A 549 -11.51 -1.31 -14.34
N ASN A 550 -10.97 -1.60 -15.50
CA ASN A 550 -9.65 -2.17 -15.54
C ASN A 550 -8.71 -1.16 -14.87
N ILE A 551 -8.24 -1.45 -13.65
CA ILE A 551 -7.17 -0.66 -13.04
C ILE A 551 -5.92 -1.03 -13.78
N LYS A 552 -5.86 -0.51 -14.97
CA LYS A 552 -4.69 -0.63 -15.79
C LYS A 552 -3.68 0.39 -15.39
N GLU A 553 -2.48 -0.10 -15.29
CA GLU A 553 -1.31 0.66 -15.65
C GLU A 553 -1.33 1.13 -17.13
N GLU A 554 -2.39 0.90 -17.89
CA GLU A 554 -2.59 1.28 -19.29
C GLU A 554 -3.77 2.21 -19.47
N GLY A 555 -3.56 3.42 -19.17
CA GLY A 555 -4.42 4.54 -19.47
C GLY A 555 -3.59 5.81 -19.50
N TRP A 556 -4.13 6.87 -20.10
CA TRP A 556 -3.58 8.18 -19.99
C TRP A 556 -3.76 8.68 -18.55
N GLN A 557 -2.65 8.80 -17.82
CA GLN A 557 -2.64 9.42 -16.51
C GLN A 557 -2.58 10.92 -16.69
N LYS A 558 -3.60 11.62 -16.20
CA LYS A 558 -3.66 13.08 -16.23
C LYS A 558 -3.09 13.62 -14.93
N THR A 559 -2.25 14.62 -15.00
CA THR A 559 -1.75 15.34 -13.83
C THR A 559 -1.92 16.84 -14.01
N THR A 560 -2.13 17.57 -12.93
CA THR A 560 -2.16 19.03 -12.93
C THR A 560 -0.96 19.55 -12.18
N TYR A 561 -0.24 20.51 -12.73
CA TYR A 561 0.98 21.00 -12.12
C TYR A 561 1.07 22.51 -12.04
N PHE A 562 1.84 22.96 -11.06
CA PHE A 562 2.23 24.34 -10.83
C PHE A 562 3.75 24.43 -10.80
N GLN A 563 4.31 25.38 -11.52
CA GLN A 563 5.75 25.63 -11.54
C GLN A 563 6.04 27.05 -11.05
N TYR A 564 7.12 27.15 -10.29
CA TYR A 564 7.69 28.45 -9.92
C TYR A 564 9.21 28.36 -10.06
N ASP A 565 9.80 29.26 -10.82
CA ASP A 565 11.24 29.34 -10.94
C ASP A 565 11.79 30.74 -10.86
N TYR A 566 13.08 30.76 -10.62
CA TYR A 566 13.92 31.93 -10.68
C TYR A 566 14.87 31.77 -11.86
N ASN A 567 14.73 32.62 -12.88
CA ASN A 567 15.68 32.66 -13.97
C ASN A 567 17.00 33.25 -13.49
N LEU A 568 18.10 32.55 -13.79
CA LEU A 568 19.42 32.95 -13.36
C LEU A 568 19.78 34.36 -13.90
N ALA A 569 20.41 35.15 -13.06
CA ALA A 569 20.82 36.52 -13.39
C ALA A 569 22.03 36.52 -14.33
N THR A 570 22.09 37.49 -15.20
CA THR A 570 23.30 37.87 -15.99
C THR A 570 23.73 39.27 -15.58
N ASP A 571 24.89 39.71 -16.09
CA ASP A 571 25.37 41.09 -15.88
C ASP A 571 24.35 42.15 -16.35
N THR A 572 23.60 41.83 -17.39
CA THR A 572 22.54 42.71 -17.94
C THR A 572 21.18 42.47 -17.28
N TRP A 573 20.79 41.21 -17.10
CA TRP A 573 19.49 40.81 -16.53
C TRP A 573 19.66 40.44 -15.04
N ASN A 574 20.01 41.42 -14.23
CA ASN A 574 20.44 41.29 -12.84
C ASN A 574 19.34 41.56 -11.83
N GLY A 575 18.13 41.76 -12.29
CA GLY A 575 16.97 41.95 -11.40
C GLY A 575 16.30 40.66 -11.00
N PHE A 576 15.19 40.75 -10.27
CA PHE A 576 14.42 39.58 -9.84
C PHE A 576 13.61 39.01 -11.01
N ASN A 577 14.17 37.97 -11.67
CA ASN A 577 13.58 37.24 -12.78
C ASN A 577 12.77 36.07 -12.23
N ARG A 578 11.52 35.96 -12.64
CA ARG A 578 10.63 34.88 -12.15
C ARG A 578 9.72 34.34 -13.24
N HIS A 579 9.38 33.10 -13.11
CA HIS A 579 8.42 32.39 -13.93
C HIS A 579 7.39 31.71 -13.03
N PHE A 580 6.17 31.68 -13.49
CA PHE A 580 5.08 30.91 -12.90
C PHE A 580 4.35 30.21 -14.06
N ALA A 581 4.04 28.90 -13.91
CA ALA A 581 3.22 28.17 -14.84
C ALA A 581 2.15 27.34 -14.13
N TYR A 582 1.04 27.22 -14.83
CA TYR A 582 -0.04 26.27 -14.51
C TYR A 582 -0.33 25.44 -15.75
N GLY A 583 -0.41 24.12 -15.60
CA GLY A 583 -0.60 23.23 -16.73
C GLY A 583 -1.09 21.85 -16.37
N GLN A 584 -1.29 21.05 -17.41
CA GLN A 584 -1.66 19.65 -17.31
C GLN A 584 -0.73 18.80 -18.16
N ARG A 585 -0.47 17.59 -17.69
CA ARG A 585 0.27 16.55 -18.40
C ARG A 585 -0.56 15.28 -18.47
N HIS A 586 -0.31 14.55 -19.54
CA HIS A 586 -0.92 13.26 -19.80
C HIS A 586 0.20 12.27 -20.10
N PHE A 587 0.30 11.21 -19.31
CA PHE A 587 1.32 10.18 -19.47
C PHE A 587 0.69 8.85 -19.81
N TYR A 588 1.35 8.08 -20.66
CA TYR A 588 0.98 6.71 -21.03
C TYR A 588 2.17 5.77 -20.87
N GLY A 589 1.97 4.59 -20.25
CA GLY A 589 2.99 3.58 -20.02
C GLY A 589 3.25 3.29 -18.55
N LYS A 590 4.15 2.34 -18.29
CA LYS A 590 4.46 1.82 -16.95
C LYS A 590 5.70 2.51 -16.33
N THR A 591 6.86 1.89 -16.52
CA THR A 591 8.16 2.37 -16.01
C THR A 591 8.72 3.49 -16.88
N TYR A 592 8.51 3.38 -18.19
CA TYR A 592 8.86 4.40 -19.16
C TYR A 592 7.57 4.96 -19.75
N LYS A 593 7.14 6.11 -19.23
CA LYS A 593 5.90 6.76 -19.66
C LYS A 593 6.21 7.80 -20.70
N PHE A 594 5.56 7.70 -21.86
CA PHE A 594 5.53 8.79 -22.84
C PHE A 594 4.40 9.74 -22.47
N GLY A 595 4.66 11.03 -22.57
CA GLY A 595 3.69 12.04 -22.20
C GLY A 595 3.70 13.27 -23.07
N PHE A 596 2.59 13.99 -23.04
CA PHE A 596 2.48 15.33 -23.55
C PHE A 596 1.82 16.23 -22.51
N GLY A 597 2.15 17.51 -22.55
CA GLY A 597 1.59 18.48 -21.62
C GLY A 597 1.33 19.81 -22.28
N TRP A 598 0.57 20.63 -21.60
CA TRP A 598 0.37 22.03 -21.94
C TRP A 598 0.38 22.88 -20.67
N SER A 599 0.80 24.16 -20.83
CA SER A 599 0.73 25.15 -19.74
C SER A 599 0.49 26.56 -20.22
N LEU A 600 0.02 27.39 -19.29
CA LEU A 600 0.06 28.82 -19.38
C LEU A 600 1.19 29.32 -18.49
N ASP A 601 2.16 29.99 -19.12
CA ASP A 601 3.37 30.47 -18.48
C ASP A 601 3.38 31.99 -18.39
N PHE A 602 3.83 32.50 -17.25
CA PHE A 602 3.98 33.93 -16.99
C PHE A 602 5.42 34.24 -16.64
N ASN A 603 6.15 34.80 -17.61
CA ASN A 603 7.55 35.14 -17.46
C ASN A 603 7.75 36.64 -17.16
N ARG A 604 8.69 36.92 -16.27
CA ARG A 604 9.15 38.28 -16.00
C ARG A 604 10.67 38.31 -15.91
N PHE A 605 11.27 39.13 -16.77
CA PHE A 605 12.71 39.42 -16.75
C PHE A 605 12.94 40.88 -16.40
N VAL A 606 13.94 41.16 -15.59
CA VAL A 606 14.26 42.54 -15.13
C VAL A 606 15.76 42.78 -15.35
N ALA A 607 16.07 43.78 -16.13
CA ALA A 607 17.41 44.33 -16.27
C ALA A 607 17.50 45.72 -15.58
N LYS A 608 18.61 45.94 -14.92
CA LYS A 608 18.99 47.27 -14.39
C LYS A 608 20.38 47.55 -14.91
N ALA A 609 20.53 48.57 -15.72
CA ALA A 609 21.81 48.95 -16.25
C ALA A 609 21.90 50.48 -16.34
N PRO A 610 23.10 51.07 -16.24
CA PRO A 610 23.32 52.45 -16.64
C PRO A 610 22.88 52.60 -18.08
N SER A 611 22.22 53.68 -18.47
CA SER A 611 21.80 53.88 -19.83
C SER A 611 22.99 54.32 -20.69
N PRO A 612 23.43 53.50 -21.66
CA PRO A 612 24.47 53.96 -22.54
C PRO A 612 23.92 54.92 -23.59
N GLY A 613 24.36 56.12 -23.62
CA GLY A 613 24.24 56.98 -24.76
C GLY A 613 23.28 58.17 -24.70
N THR A 614 22.61 58.40 -23.60
CA THR A 614 21.86 59.67 -23.33
C THR A 614 22.38 60.33 -22.05
N PRO A 615 22.99 61.49 -22.13
CA PRO A 615 23.59 62.17 -20.95
C PRO A 615 22.61 62.42 -19.82
N SER A 616 21.31 62.46 -20.14
CA SER A 616 20.22 62.75 -19.16
C SER A 616 19.66 61.55 -18.48
N VAL A 617 20.05 60.31 -18.78
CA VAL A 617 19.50 59.11 -18.17
C VAL A 617 20.55 58.42 -17.31
N SER A 618 20.43 58.42 -16.02
CA SER A 618 21.40 57.86 -15.08
C SER A 618 21.23 56.34 -14.92
N ASP A 619 19.99 55.84 -14.83
CA ASP A 619 19.67 54.44 -14.66
C ASP A 619 18.45 54.02 -15.49
N ARG A 620 18.50 52.87 -16.12
CA ARG A 620 17.36 52.27 -16.83
C ARG A 620 16.97 50.94 -16.19
N LYS A 621 15.69 50.80 -15.81
CA LYS A 621 15.11 49.53 -15.43
C LYS A 621 14.21 49.01 -16.54
N THR A 622 14.62 47.97 -17.23
CA THR A 622 13.83 47.29 -18.25
C THR A 622 13.10 46.09 -17.61
N THR A 623 11.79 45.99 -17.80
CA THR A 623 11.00 44.82 -17.38
C THR A 623 10.31 44.23 -18.60
N MET A 624 10.66 43.02 -18.98
CA MET A 624 9.94 42.23 -19.98
C MET A 624 8.94 41.32 -19.28
N ARG A 625 7.75 41.23 -19.85
CA ARG A 625 6.69 40.32 -19.40
C ARG A 625 6.14 39.57 -20.60
N GLN A 626 6.03 38.26 -20.44
CA GLN A 626 5.46 37.36 -21.42
C GLN A 626 4.38 36.52 -20.77
N MET A 627 3.30 36.29 -21.50
CA MET A 627 2.36 35.21 -21.25
C MET A 627 2.45 34.24 -22.43
N GLN A 628 2.70 32.98 -22.18
CA GLN A 628 2.96 31.97 -23.18
C GLN A 628 1.96 30.82 -23.03
N PHE A 629 1.58 30.25 -24.17
CA PHE A 629 1.03 28.89 -24.21
C PHE A 629 2.16 27.96 -24.62
N ARG A 630 2.47 26.97 -23.75
CA ARG A 630 3.55 26.01 -23.97
C ARG A 630 2.99 24.62 -24.17
N GLY A 631 3.49 23.88 -25.16
CA GLY A 631 3.30 22.46 -25.34
C GLY A 631 4.59 21.71 -24.98
N GLU A 632 4.47 20.53 -24.39
CA GLU A 632 5.59 19.68 -23.98
C GLU A 632 5.41 18.26 -24.53
N LEU A 633 6.54 17.64 -24.95
CA LEU A 633 6.65 16.20 -25.19
C LEU A 633 7.66 15.65 -24.19
N LEU A 634 7.26 14.63 -23.45
CA LEU A 634 7.99 14.14 -22.27
C LEU A 634 8.18 12.64 -22.33
N GLN A 635 9.33 12.19 -21.85
CA GLN A 635 9.60 10.82 -21.46
C GLN A 635 9.80 10.79 -19.95
N ARG A 636 8.92 10.11 -19.22
CA ARG A 636 9.04 9.91 -17.77
C ARG A 636 9.63 8.53 -17.50
N ILE A 637 10.68 8.50 -16.70
CA ILE A 637 11.27 7.28 -16.13
C ILE A 637 10.82 7.20 -14.67
N VAL A 638 10.01 6.19 -14.36
CA VAL A 638 9.49 6.00 -12.99
C VAL A 638 10.42 5.07 -12.23
N MET A 639 11.15 5.62 -11.28
CA MET A 639 12.02 4.87 -10.37
C MET A 639 11.22 4.49 -9.12
N ARG A 640 10.32 3.53 -9.25
CA ARG A 640 9.34 3.12 -8.21
C ARG A 640 9.99 2.84 -6.87
N ARG A 641 11.19 2.26 -6.91
CA ARG A 641 11.95 1.83 -5.72
C ARG A 641 12.25 2.95 -4.74
N ILE A 642 12.45 4.15 -5.25
CA ILE A 642 12.82 5.32 -4.46
C ILE A 642 11.77 6.43 -4.55
N GLY A 643 10.59 6.14 -5.11
CA GLY A 643 9.51 7.11 -5.27
C GLY A 643 9.84 8.28 -6.19
N VAL A 644 10.89 8.17 -7.03
CA VAL A 644 11.37 9.27 -7.87
C VAL A 644 10.95 9.10 -9.31
N ASN A 645 10.49 10.19 -9.92
CA ASN A 645 10.27 10.29 -11.35
C ASN A 645 11.33 11.19 -11.97
N TRP A 646 11.84 10.78 -13.11
CA TRP A 646 12.74 11.59 -13.94
C TRP A 646 12.10 11.84 -15.30
N ASP A 647 11.78 13.10 -15.58
CA ASP A 647 11.23 13.52 -16.86
C ASP A 647 12.32 14.17 -17.72
N LEU A 648 12.34 13.77 -18.98
CA LEU A 648 13.15 14.37 -20.04
C LEU A 648 12.22 14.78 -21.17
N GLY A 649 12.41 15.96 -21.74
CA GLY A 649 11.55 16.37 -22.84
C GLY A 649 11.97 17.62 -23.58
N ALA A 650 11.16 17.90 -24.60
CA ALA A 650 11.24 19.10 -25.38
C ALA A 650 9.96 19.92 -25.24
N TYR A 651 10.07 21.22 -25.38
CA TYR A 651 8.92 22.11 -25.36
C TYR A 651 8.97 23.11 -26.52
N GLY A 652 7.78 23.54 -26.92
CA GLY A 652 7.55 24.66 -27.78
C GLY A 652 6.50 25.59 -27.15
N ALA A 653 6.72 26.90 -27.27
CA ALA A 653 5.81 27.89 -26.70
C ALA A 653 5.52 29.02 -27.66
N VAL A 654 4.30 29.54 -27.59
CA VAL A 654 3.86 30.73 -28.35
C VAL A 654 3.62 31.85 -27.34
N ASN A 655 4.27 32.98 -27.57
CA ASN A 655 4.10 34.20 -26.79
C ASN A 655 2.76 34.91 -27.11
N ILE A 656 1.74 34.70 -26.26
CA ILE A 656 0.44 35.35 -26.42
C ILE A 656 0.55 36.87 -26.19
N THR A 657 1.29 37.25 -25.17
CA THR A 657 1.56 38.66 -24.88
C THR A 657 3.06 38.91 -24.75
N ARG A 658 3.51 40.03 -25.30
CA ARG A 658 4.88 40.50 -25.23
C ARG A 658 4.89 41.98 -24.83
N ARG A 659 5.22 42.24 -23.53
CA ARG A 659 5.19 43.58 -22.98
C ARG A 659 6.56 43.98 -22.45
N VAL A 660 7.01 45.19 -22.78
CA VAL A 660 8.23 45.78 -22.25
C VAL A 660 7.87 47.09 -21.54
N LYS A 661 8.29 47.17 -20.27
CA LYS A 661 8.17 48.43 -19.49
C LYS A 661 9.58 48.92 -19.21
N LEU A 662 9.85 50.15 -19.63
CA LEU A 662 11.05 50.91 -19.30
C LEU A 662 10.71 51.89 -18.15
N VAL A 663 11.61 52.00 -17.19
CA VAL A 663 11.57 53.04 -16.16
C VAL A 663 12.95 53.67 -16.13
N ASP A 664 13.04 54.90 -16.64
CA ASP A 664 14.27 55.66 -16.71
C ASP A 664 14.33 56.62 -15.55
N LYS A 665 15.43 56.67 -14.85
CA LYS A 665 15.75 57.71 -13.90
C LYS A 665 16.44 58.82 -14.66
N VAL A 666 15.76 59.95 -14.85
CA VAL A 666 16.21 61.06 -15.66
C VAL A 666 16.79 62.18 -14.78
N THR A 667 17.96 62.65 -15.10
CA THR A 667 18.60 63.81 -14.53
C THR A 667 18.66 64.88 -15.60
N TYR A 668 18.08 66.05 -15.35
CA TYR A 668 18.14 67.16 -16.30
C TYR A 668 19.51 67.82 -16.25
N LEU A 669 20.11 67.99 -17.44
CA LEU A 669 21.43 68.60 -17.61
C LEU A 669 21.27 69.98 -18.26
N ASP A 670 22.11 70.93 -17.89
CA ASP A 670 22.23 72.23 -18.57
C ASP A 670 22.98 72.12 -19.91
N ALA A 671 23.10 73.27 -20.61
CA ALA A 671 23.81 73.32 -21.88
C ALA A 671 25.31 72.96 -21.77
N SER A 672 25.87 72.91 -20.57
CA SER A 672 27.23 72.52 -20.26
C SER A 672 27.39 71.08 -19.79
N ASN A 673 26.32 70.23 -19.89
CA ASN A 673 26.25 68.82 -19.45
C ASN A 673 26.38 68.66 -17.91
N GLN A 674 26.06 69.69 -17.15
CA GLN A 674 26.05 69.62 -15.69
C GLN A 674 24.59 69.52 -15.17
N PRO A 675 24.35 68.77 -14.06
CA PRO A 675 23.02 68.70 -13.47
C PRO A 675 22.52 70.13 -13.12
N VAL A 676 21.31 70.47 -13.56
CA VAL A 676 20.70 71.76 -13.36
C VAL A 676 20.44 72.09 -11.90
N ASP A 677 20.23 71.02 -11.09
CA ASP A 677 20.17 71.07 -9.61
C ASP A 677 20.48 69.66 -9.05
N PRO A 678 21.38 69.51 -8.09
CA PRO A 678 21.76 68.18 -7.61
C PRO A 678 20.72 67.46 -6.76
N THR A 679 19.56 68.01 -6.46
CA THR A 679 18.67 67.41 -5.48
C THR A 679 17.20 67.17 -5.83
N PRO A 680 16.48 67.85 -6.72
CA PRO A 680 15.06 67.48 -6.93
C PRO A 680 14.68 66.85 -8.27
N TYR A 681 15.57 66.62 -9.21
CA TYR A 681 15.16 66.29 -10.60
C TYR A 681 15.45 64.85 -11.07
N ASN A 682 15.45 63.91 -10.17
CA ASN A 682 15.46 62.51 -10.55
C ASN A 682 14.02 62.01 -10.77
N GLU A 683 13.49 62.17 -11.96
CA GLU A 683 12.17 61.63 -12.29
C GLU A 683 12.25 60.20 -12.83
N ASN A 684 11.30 59.37 -12.42
CA ASN A 684 11.11 58.06 -13.01
C ASN A 684 10.14 58.18 -14.19
N VAL A 685 10.64 58.22 -15.41
CA VAL A 685 9.81 58.18 -16.61
C VAL A 685 9.48 56.74 -16.97
N SER A 686 8.20 56.42 -17.05
CA SER A 686 7.74 55.05 -17.32
C SER A 686 7.12 54.96 -18.72
N THR A 687 7.66 54.09 -19.57
CA THR A 687 7.14 53.82 -20.92
C THR A 687 6.76 52.33 -21.04
N LEU A 688 5.55 52.04 -21.55
CA LEU A 688 5.03 50.70 -21.75
C LEU A 688 4.86 50.38 -23.25
N PHE A 689 5.50 49.35 -23.74
CA PHE A 689 5.32 48.80 -25.07
C PHE A 689 4.53 47.50 -24.98
N THR A 690 3.43 47.37 -25.75
CA THR A 690 2.61 46.13 -25.85
C THR A 690 2.77 45.57 -27.25
N GLY A 691 2.79 44.22 -27.38
CA GLY A 691 3.00 43.53 -28.63
C GLY A 691 4.40 43.76 -29.24
N CYS A 692 5.42 43.91 -28.39
CA CYS A 692 6.77 44.27 -28.78
C CYS A 692 7.33 43.31 -29.83
N LYS A 693 7.61 43.82 -31.04
CA LYS A 693 8.11 43.01 -32.18
C LYS A 693 9.59 42.61 -32.05
N ALA A 694 10.32 43.24 -31.15
CA ALA A 694 11.69 42.85 -30.84
C ALA A 694 11.77 41.56 -30.00
N MET A 695 10.68 41.14 -29.39
CA MET A 695 10.58 39.88 -28.64
C MET A 695 10.07 38.76 -29.58
N ASN A 696 10.68 37.59 -29.47
CA ASN A 696 10.31 36.44 -30.28
C ASN A 696 8.85 36.01 -30.04
N LEU A 697 8.17 35.56 -31.10
CA LEU A 697 6.84 35.02 -31.03
C LEU A 697 6.86 33.56 -30.56
N PHE A 698 7.87 32.81 -30.94
CA PHE A 698 8.04 31.39 -30.63
C PHE A 698 9.26 31.17 -29.76
N GLU A 699 9.13 30.31 -28.80
CA GLU A 699 10.20 29.76 -27.98
C GLU A 699 10.20 28.24 -28.04
N TYR A 700 11.38 27.64 -27.97
CA TYR A 700 11.52 26.19 -27.89
C TYR A 700 12.79 25.82 -27.12
N GLY A 701 12.80 24.59 -26.58
CA GLY A 701 13.94 24.14 -25.80
C GLY A 701 13.75 22.74 -25.22
N ALA A 702 14.61 22.41 -24.28
CA ALA A 702 14.60 21.15 -23.57
C ALA A 702 14.21 21.37 -22.09
N THR A 703 13.64 20.34 -21.47
CA THR A 703 13.29 20.34 -20.05
C THR A 703 13.69 19.03 -19.41
N THR A 704 14.10 19.09 -18.16
CA THR A 704 14.30 17.91 -17.32
C THR A 704 13.75 18.19 -15.94
N ARG A 705 13.23 17.16 -15.28
CA ARG A 705 12.62 17.26 -13.95
C ARG A 705 12.90 16.02 -13.14
N PHE A 706 13.22 16.19 -11.87
CA PHE A 706 13.24 15.14 -10.87
C PHE A 706 12.16 15.44 -9.84
N SER A 707 11.25 14.50 -9.59
CA SER A 707 10.19 14.67 -8.61
C SER A 707 10.06 13.44 -7.74
N TYR A 708 9.68 13.66 -6.48
CA TYR A 708 9.35 12.63 -5.51
C TYR A 708 7.84 12.56 -5.36
N THR A 709 7.29 11.33 -5.38
CA THR A 709 5.86 11.06 -5.23
C THR A 709 5.52 10.83 -3.76
N PHE A 710 4.63 11.64 -3.22
CA PHE A 710 4.06 11.47 -1.90
C PHE A 710 2.69 10.83 -2.01
N GLU A 711 2.44 9.75 -1.28
CA GLU A 711 1.13 9.10 -1.12
C GLU A 711 0.36 8.86 -2.45
N ASN A 712 1.09 8.67 -3.55
CA ASN A 712 0.55 8.47 -4.90
C ASN A 712 -0.35 9.60 -5.44
N ALA A 713 -0.48 10.71 -4.71
CA ALA A 713 -1.35 11.83 -5.08
C ALA A 713 -0.57 13.10 -5.45
N ILE A 714 0.61 13.30 -4.89
CA ILE A 714 1.36 14.54 -5.00
C ILE A 714 2.80 14.27 -5.40
N ASN A 715 3.27 14.95 -6.44
CA ASN A 715 4.68 15.03 -6.79
C ASN A 715 5.25 16.40 -6.42
N LEU A 716 6.33 16.40 -5.65
CA LEU A 716 7.13 17.58 -5.43
C LEU A 716 8.46 17.41 -6.16
N GLY A 717 8.82 18.36 -7.00
CA GLY A 717 10.02 18.22 -7.83
C GLY A 717 10.79 19.49 -8.04
N VAL A 718 12.00 19.30 -8.52
CA VAL A 718 12.85 20.35 -9.08
C VAL A 718 12.97 20.11 -10.57
N TYR A 719 12.94 21.20 -11.34
CA TYR A 719 13.11 21.13 -12.77
C TYR A 719 14.15 22.14 -13.28
N ALA A 720 14.74 21.80 -14.38
CA ALA A 720 15.59 22.71 -15.14
C ALA A 720 15.07 22.78 -16.57
N ARG A 721 15.14 23.97 -17.15
CA ARG A 721 14.75 24.23 -18.52
C ARG A 721 15.88 24.93 -19.24
N TYR A 722 16.17 24.49 -20.46
CA TYR A 722 17.15 25.11 -21.33
C TYR A 722 16.46 25.60 -22.61
N ARG A 723 16.45 26.91 -22.81
CA ARG A 723 15.89 27.55 -23.98
C ARG A 723 16.93 27.53 -25.10
N LEU A 724 16.54 27.03 -26.24
CA LEU A 724 17.35 27.00 -27.49
C LEU A 724 17.08 28.22 -28.36
N SER A 725 15.94 28.87 -28.19
CA SER A 725 15.57 30.08 -28.95
C SER A 725 15.95 31.34 -28.21
N ASP A 726 16.20 32.42 -28.91
CA ASP A 726 16.39 33.73 -28.33
C ASP A 726 15.06 34.35 -27.90
N ILE A 727 15.04 35.15 -26.85
CA ILE A 727 13.88 35.96 -26.45
C ILE A 727 13.80 37.24 -27.27
N ILE A 728 14.96 37.81 -27.57
CA ILE A 728 15.10 39.07 -28.29
C ILE A 728 15.60 38.78 -29.68
N THR A 729 14.82 39.12 -30.73
CA THR A 729 15.14 38.80 -32.11
C THR A 729 15.77 39.96 -32.89
N LYS A 730 15.50 41.20 -32.49
CA LYS A 730 16.03 42.39 -33.15
C LYS A 730 16.49 43.42 -32.13
N PRO A 731 17.68 44.01 -32.29
CA PRO A 731 18.08 45.14 -31.52
C PRO A 731 17.22 46.34 -31.97
N ASP A 732 16.39 46.81 -31.08
CA ASP A 732 15.85 48.18 -31.18
C ASP A 732 16.37 48.96 -30.00
N GLY A 733 16.33 50.27 -30.05
CA GLY A 733 16.80 51.13 -28.99
C GLY A 733 16.08 50.95 -27.64
N ILE A 734 15.09 50.04 -27.61
CA ILE A 734 14.26 49.73 -26.45
C ILE A 734 14.88 48.65 -25.55
N ILE A 735 15.45 47.60 -26.17
CA ILE A 735 15.91 46.41 -25.45
C ILE A 735 17.43 46.21 -25.49
N GLY A 736 18.14 46.94 -26.41
CA GLY A 736 19.60 46.88 -26.53
C GLY A 736 20.11 45.76 -27.44
N ASN A 737 21.37 45.40 -27.31
CA ASN A 737 22.06 44.46 -28.19
C ASN A 737 21.54 43.02 -28.04
N PRO A 738 21.23 42.26 -29.13
CA PRO A 738 20.86 40.83 -29.07
C PRO A 738 21.87 39.93 -28.36
N ALA A 739 23.13 40.34 -28.25
CA ALA A 739 24.15 39.61 -27.51
C ALA A 739 23.83 39.54 -25.98
N ASN A 740 22.94 40.41 -25.49
CA ASN A 740 22.58 40.50 -24.08
C ASN A 740 21.24 39.78 -23.77
N GLN A 741 21.07 38.57 -24.28
CA GLN A 741 19.92 37.72 -23.98
C GLN A 741 19.82 37.37 -22.45
N PRO A 742 18.60 37.22 -21.87
CA PRO A 742 18.48 36.51 -20.63
C PRO A 742 19.08 35.11 -20.72
N LEU A 743 19.67 34.62 -19.61
CA LEU A 743 20.26 33.27 -19.63
C LEU A 743 19.26 32.24 -20.15
N PRO A 744 19.71 31.24 -20.92
CA PRO A 744 18.84 30.21 -21.45
C PRO A 744 18.35 29.23 -20.40
N TRP A 745 18.98 29.21 -19.23
CA TRP A 745 18.64 28.31 -18.13
C TRP A 745 17.63 28.90 -17.16
N SER A 746 16.64 28.10 -16.76
CA SER A 746 15.83 28.36 -15.58
C SER A 746 15.78 27.10 -14.71
N ILE A 747 15.80 27.30 -13.39
CA ILE A 747 15.72 26.21 -12.39
C ILE A 747 14.62 26.60 -11.42
N GLY A 748 13.75 25.66 -11.11
CA GLY A 748 12.61 25.91 -10.26
C GLY A 748 12.09 24.67 -9.54
N ILE A 749 11.03 24.91 -8.77
CA ILE A 749 10.27 23.90 -8.09
C ILE A 749 8.94 23.64 -8.79
N GLU A 750 8.46 22.43 -8.70
CA GLU A 750 7.18 22.03 -9.24
C GLU A 750 6.38 21.24 -8.21
N PHE A 751 5.10 21.55 -8.18
CA PHE A 751 4.10 20.81 -7.46
C PHE A 751 3.13 20.21 -8.48
N GLU A 752 2.97 18.89 -8.48
CA GLU A 752 2.09 18.17 -9.41
C GLU A 752 1.10 17.33 -8.60
N ILE A 753 -0.17 17.44 -8.95
CA ILE A 753 -1.27 16.67 -8.33
C ILE A 753 -1.68 15.59 -9.33
N MET A 754 -1.72 14.36 -8.85
CA MET A 754 -2.30 13.23 -9.57
C MET A 754 -3.74 13.05 -9.08
N PRO A 755 -4.74 13.01 -9.97
CA PRO A 755 -6.14 12.81 -9.59
C PRO A 755 -6.42 11.40 -9.12
#